data_8019497a920d81cd3e0b48946f5398a1
#
_entry.id   8019497a920d81cd3e0b48946f5398a1
#
_cell.length_a   1.000
_cell.length_b   1.000
_cell.length_c   1.000
_cell.angle_alpha   90.00
_cell.angle_beta   90.00
_cell.angle_gamma   90.00
#
_symmetry.space_group_name_H-M   'P 1'
#
loop_
_entity.id
_entity.type
_entity.pdbx_description
1 polymer ?
#
loop_
_entity_poly.entity_id
_entity_poly.type
_entity_poly.pdbx_seq_one_letter_code
_entity_poly.pdbx_strand_id
1 'polypeptide(L)'
;MSANPFLDPAFHIRWSELAPEQVAPAIEAALAQAKGAVDAIAARDLGALTYANTFLALETATDALHLAWAKVTHLQSVADSPALRDAHNAMLPGVSAFSASIPLNAGLWIRLKAVAATVEARALTGIHRRFLDETVADFQQAGADLPAAARTRLEAIQTELAQITQKYSENVLDATNAWQLVVTEEARLAGLPAHAKAAARRGAEAKGLAGWRFTLHMPSVEPFMTYLADEALRRELWTASAAIGATAPQDNAPLIGRILTLRAEKAAVLNKAHFADLVLERRMAKTGARALAFMEDMEARAKGAFTRECQELEEFKAQQTGGEAARLAPWELLYWSEKLRQSRYDFDEEILRPYFPMDRVIAGLFELAGRVFGLRVVERGAQEVETWHPEVKFYDVRDGRGRHVGSFYADWYPRESKRGGAWMNYLITGGPRADGSRVPHLGLMCGNMTPPSEGKPALLKHREVETVFHEFGHLLHHLLGEVEIKSLNGVNVAWDFVELPSQIMENWAWERESLDLFARHHETGAAIPEEIFLKLTAAKNFRSACGTMRQVALAKMDLLMHMRTAEFAGEADVEGKARAAVANCLAPTEPAAPTVVKKFTHIFSDPVGYAAGYYSYKWAEVLDADAFTRFKREGIFNARVGAEFIETILSQGNATDPAELFRRFMGRDPDLQALLVRCGLAA
;
A
#
# COMPACT_ATOMS: atom_id res chain seq x y z
N MET A 1 -19.87 0.56 -37.62
CA MET A 1 -18.80 -0.04 -36.79
C MET A 1 -19.37 -0.19 -35.39
N SER A 2 -19.30 -1.36 -34.75
CA SER A 2 -19.69 -1.50 -33.35
C SER A 2 -18.81 -0.56 -32.53
N ALA A 3 -19.38 0.10 -31.48
CA ALA A 3 -18.61 0.95 -30.58
C ALA A 3 -17.49 0.12 -29.93
N ASN A 4 -16.30 0.70 -29.76
CA ASN A 4 -15.18 0.00 -29.13
C ASN A 4 -15.54 -0.40 -27.70
N PRO A 5 -15.40 -1.68 -27.28
CA PRO A 5 -15.89 -2.17 -25.99
C PRO A 5 -15.13 -1.59 -24.77
N PHE A 6 -13.88 -1.11 -24.94
CA PHE A 6 -13.20 -0.37 -23.87
C PHE A 6 -13.92 0.94 -23.53
N LEU A 7 -14.62 1.56 -24.46
CA LEU A 7 -15.38 2.81 -24.27
C LEU A 7 -16.81 2.58 -23.75
N ASP A 8 -17.27 1.34 -23.65
CA ASP A 8 -18.61 1.01 -23.13
C ASP A 8 -18.71 1.40 -21.64
N PRO A 9 -19.63 2.30 -21.23
CA PRO A 9 -19.81 2.70 -19.85
C PRO A 9 -20.68 1.72 -19.03
N ALA A 10 -21.03 0.55 -19.59
CA ALA A 10 -21.89 -0.43 -18.93
C ALA A 10 -21.29 -0.88 -17.59
N PHE A 11 -22.16 -1.04 -16.57
CA PHE A 11 -21.76 -1.46 -15.24
C PHE A 11 -21.20 -2.89 -15.22
N HIS A 12 -21.83 -3.81 -15.95
CA HIS A 12 -21.33 -5.16 -16.18
C HIS A 12 -20.45 -5.17 -17.43
N ILE A 13 -19.17 -5.41 -17.22
CA ILE A 13 -18.17 -5.36 -18.28
C ILE A 13 -18.14 -6.69 -19.03
N ARG A 14 -18.15 -6.64 -20.35
CA ARG A 14 -17.99 -7.80 -21.23
C ARG A 14 -16.52 -8.06 -21.49
N TRP A 15 -15.88 -8.72 -20.55
CA TRP A 15 -14.44 -8.96 -20.56
C TRP A 15 -13.96 -9.75 -21.77
N SER A 16 -14.78 -10.66 -22.29
CA SER A 16 -14.48 -11.47 -23.48
C SER A 16 -14.38 -10.65 -24.79
N GLU A 17 -14.94 -9.45 -24.79
CA GLU A 17 -14.90 -8.56 -25.97
C GLU A 17 -13.68 -7.61 -25.96
N LEU A 18 -12.90 -7.55 -24.86
CA LEU A 18 -11.76 -6.63 -24.70
C LEU A 18 -10.48 -7.23 -25.27
N ALA A 19 -10.17 -6.92 -26.53
CA ALA A 19 -9.00 -7.45 -27.23
C ALA A 19 -7.84 -6.42 -27.32
N PRO A 20 -6.57 -6.84 -27.29
CA PRO A 20 -5.40 -5.95 -27.29
C PRO A 20 -5.37 -4.95 -28.46
N GLU A 21 -5.80 -5.36 -29.64
CA GLU A 21 -5.83 -4.51 -30.83
C GLU A 21 -6.84 -3.35 -30.76
N GLN A 22 -7.77 -3.41 -29.83
CA GLN A 22 -8.78 -2.37 -29.60
C GLN A 22 -8.31 -1.30 -28.61
N VAL A 23 -7.21 -1.55 -27.86
CA VAL A 23 -6.69 -0.65 -26.82
C VAL A 23 -6.28 0.70 -27.39
N ALA A 24 -5.37 0.71 -28.38
CA ALA A 24 -4.87 1.98 -28.93
C ALA A 24 -6.01 2.83 -29.53
N PRO A 25 -6.90 2.32 -30.41
CA PRO A 25 -8.01 3.12 -30.92
C PRO A 25 -8.96 3.65 -29.85
N ALA A 26 -9.21 2.87 -28.77
CA ALA A 26 -10.07 3.31 -27.68
C ALA A 26 -9.43 4.44 -26.87
N ILE A 27 -8.16 4.26 -26.48
CA ILE A 27 -7.47 5.23 -25.63
C ILE A 27 -7.18 6.52 -26.41
N GLU A 28 -6.82 6.44 -27.68
CA GLU A 28 -6.67 7.62 -28.54
C GLU A 28 -7.98 8.41 -28.66
N ALA A 29 -9.12 7.73 -28.88
CA ALA A 29 -10.42 8.37 -28.93
C ALA A 29 -10.81 9.02 -27.59
N ALA A 30 -10.58 8.32 -26.46
CA ALA A 30 -10.85 8.84 -25.13
C ALA A 30 -9.94 10.03 -24.76
N LEU A 31 -8.66 9.98 -25.14
CA LEU A 31 -7.73 11.10 -24.99
C LEU A 31 -8.17 12.32 -25.80
N ALA A 32 -8.57 12.12 -27.06
CA ALA A 32 -9.05 13.21 -27.91
C ALA A 32 -10.32 13.85 -27.32
N GLN A 33 -11.26 13.05 -26.82
CA GLN A 33 -12.47 13.53 -26.15
C GLN A 33 -12.12 14.32 -24.87
N ALA A 34 -11.29 13.76 -23.99
CA ALA A 34 -10.91 14.40 -22.74
C ALA A 34 -10.15 15.71 -22.98
N LYS A 35 -9.22 15.71 -23.94
CA LYS A 35 -8.51 16.92 -24.36
C LYS A 35 -9.47 17.99 -24.89
N GLY A 36 -10.39 17.62 -25.78
CA GLY A 36 -11.41 18.54 -26.30
C GLY A 36 -12.28 19.14 -25.21
N ALA A 37 -12.65 18.34 -24.18
CA ALA A 37 -13.43 18.82 -23.03
C ALA A 37 -12.63 19.82 -22.18
N VAL A 38 -11.36 19.52 -21.88
CA VAL A 38 -10.46 20.43 -21.14
C VAL A 38 -10.21 21.72 -21.92
N ASP A 39 -9.93 21.62 -23.21
CA ASP A 39 -9.68 22.78 -24.09
C ASP A 39 -10.94 23.67 -24.20
N ALA A 40 -12.14 23.06 -24.26
CA ALA A 40 -13.41 23.82 -24.26
C ALA A 40 -13.64 24.61 -22.96
N ILE A 41 -13.25 24.06 -21.80
CA ILE A 41 -13.29 24.78 -20.52
C ILE A 41 -12.25 25.91 -20.54
N ALA A 42 -11.02 25.63 -20.99
CA ALA A 42 -9.94 26.58 -21.05
C ALA A 42 -10.16 27.74 -22.02
N ALA A 43 -11.00 27.56 -23.05
CA ALA A 43 -11.35 28.58 -24.04
C ALA A 43 -12.62 29.40 -23.70
N ARG A 44 -13.35 29.05 -22.62
CA ARG A 44 -14.61 29.68 -22.26
C ARG A 44 -14.46 31.16 -21.96
N ASP A 45 -15.46 31.96 -22.36
CA ASP A 45 -15.47 33.40 -22.06
C ASP A 45 -15.51 33.63 -20.55
N LEU A 46 -14.66 34.56 -20.07
CA LEU A 46 -14.56 34.90 -18.64
C LEU A 46 -15.86 35.44 -18.04
N GLY A 47 -16.69 36.11 -18.84
CA GLY A 47 -17.98 36.65 -18.38
C GLY A 47 -19.08 35.62 -18.27
N ALA A 48 -18.89 34.41 -18.83
CA ALA A 48 -19.85 33.31 -18.82
C ALA A 48 -19.48 32.16 -17.86
N LEU A 49 -18.46 32.34 -17.03
CA LEU A 49 -17.99 31.32 -16.10
C LEU A 49 -18.90 31.14 -14.89
N THR A 50 -19.13 29.89 -14.54
CA THR A 50 -19.82 29.48 -13.32
C THR A 50 -19.05 28.32 -12.67
N TYR A 51 -19.32 28.03 -11.41
CA TYR A 51 -18.76 26.84 -10.74
C TYR A 51 -19.13 25.56 -11.53
N ALA A 52 -20.38 25.43 -11.96
CA ALA A 52 -20.85 24.26 -12.67
C ALA A 52 -20.14 24.04 -14.02
N ASN A 53 -19.98 25.08 -14.84
CA ASN A 53 -19.38 24.94 -16.17
C ASN A 53 -17.86 24.96 -16.20
N THR A 54 -17.22 25.11 -15.04
CA THR A 54 -15.75 25.15 -14.90
C THR A 54 -15.25 24.02 -13.99
N PHE A 55 -15.54 24.04 -12.70
CA PHE A 55 -15.07 23.02 -11.76
C PHE A 55 -15.78 21.68 -11.96
N LEU A 56 -17.13 21.64 -11.99
CA LEU A 56 -17.86 20.38 -12.21
C LEU A 56 -17.70 19.85 -13.63
N ALA A 57 -17.53 20.74 -14.60
CA ALA A 57 -17.21 20.31 -15.97
C ALA A 57 -15.81 19.65 -16.05
N LEU A 58 -14.82 20.15 -15.29
CA LEU A 58 -13.49 19.56 -15.21
C LEU A 58 -13.52 18.19 -14.53
N GLU A 59 -14.30 18.03 -13.46
CA GLU A 59 -14.48 16.76 -12.73
C GLU A 59 -14.90 15.62 -13.65
N THR A 60 -15.75 15.91 -14.64
CA THR A 60 -16.27 14.88 -15.58
C THR A 60 -15.54 14.81 -16.91
N ALA A 61 -14.64 15.76 -17.18
CA ALA A 61 -13.96 15.87 -18.49
C ALA A 61 -13.14 14.62 -18.88
N THR A 62 -12.69 13.86 -17.90
CA THR A 62 -11.81 12.70 -18.08
C THR A 62 -12.46 11.35 -17.76
N ASP A 63 -13.75 11.31 -17.43
CA ASP A 63 -14.46 10.09 -16.98
C ASP A 63 -14.32 8.92 -17.98
N ALA A 64 -14.54 9.18 -19.27
CA ALA A 64 -14.45 8.14 -20.29
C ALA A 64 -13.02 7.58 -20.45
N LEU A 65 -12.02 8.47 -20.36
CA LEU A 65 -10.62 8.06 -20.41
C LEU A 65 -10.26 7.24 -19.17
N HIS A 66 -10.66 7.68 -17.99
CA HIS A 66 -10.38 6.96 -16.73
C HIS A 66 -10.98 5.55 -16.75
N LEU A 67 -12.23 5.39 -17.17
CA LEU A 67 -12.87 4.07 -17.23
C LEU A 67 -12.20 3.15 -18.26
N ALA A 68 -11.93 3.67 -19.47
CA ALA A 68 -11.27 2.88 -20.51
C ALA A 68 -9.86 2.46 -20.08
N TRP A 69 -9.08 3.39 -19.53
CA TRP A 69 -7.72 3.13 -19.04
C TRP A 69 -7.70 2.18 -17.83
N ALA A 70 -8.66 2.28 -16.91
CA ALA A 70 -8.82 1.36 -15.80
C ALA A 70 -9.02 -0.09 -16.25
N LYS A 71 -9.85 -0.32 -17.30
CA LYS A 71 -10.03 -1.65 -17.90
C LYS A 71 -8.72 -2.20 -18.48
N VAL A 72 -7.97 -1.38 -19.23
CA VAL A 72 -6.68 -1.77 -19.84
C VAL A 72 -5.68 -2.14 -18.76
N THR A 73 -5.49 -1.26 -17.77
CA THR A 73 -4.53 -1.44 -16.67
C THR A 73 -4.91 -2.65 -15.80
N HIS A 74 -6.19 -2.85 -15.56
CA HIS A 74 -6.66 -4.01 -14.82
C HIS A 74 -6.32 -5.31 -15.55
N LEU A 75 -6.68 -5.44 -16.82
CA LEU A 75 -6.35 -6.64 -17.62
C LEU A 75 -4.84 -6.89 -17.69
N GLN A 76 -4.04 -5.84 -17.87
CA GLN A 76 -2.58 -5.94 -17.83
C GLN A 76 -2.07 -6.49 -16.48
N SER A 77 -2.76 -6.18 -15.37
CA SER A 77 -2.38 -6.65 -14.04
C SER A 77 -2.80 -8.09 -13.74
N VAL A 78 -3.87 -8.62 -14.37
CA VAL A 78 -4.47 -9.91 -13.99
C VAL A 78 -4.54 -10.94 -15.12
N ALA A 79 -4.44 -10.51 -16.37
CA ALA A 79 -4.53 -11.35 -17.58
C ALA A 79 -3.52 -10.89 -18.64
N ASP A 80 -2.29 -10.60 -18.19
CA ASP A 80 -1.23 -10.06 -19.04
C ASP A 80 -0.86 -11.00 -20.19
N SER A 81 -0.60 -10.41 -21.33
CA SER A 81 -0.07 -11.08 -22.52
C SER A 81 0.91 -10.15 -23.24
N PRO A 82 1.84 -10.68 -24.08
CA PRO A 82 2.74 -9.81 -24.83
C PRO A 82 2.02 -8.73 -25.64
N ALA A 83 0.94 -9.09 -26.34
CA ALA A 83 0.15 -8.16 -27.16
C ALA A 83 -0.53 -7.07 -26.30
N LEU A 84 -1.12 -7.44 -25.14
CA LEU A 84 -1.77 -6.50 -24.25
C LEU A 84 -0.73 -5.57 -23.57
N ARG A 85 0.41 -6.12 -23.17
CA ARG A 85 1.52 -5.35 -22.59
C ARG A 85 2.07 -4.33 -23.58
N ASP A 86 2.28 -4.73 -24.84
CA ASP A 86 2.75 -3.83 -25.89
C ASP A 86 1.73 -2.71 -26.13
N ALA A 87 0.43 -3.03 -26.24
CA ALA A 87 -0.62 -2.05 -26.41
C ALA A 87 -0.74 -1.08 -25.22
N HIS A 88 -0.67 -1.60 -23.99
CA HIS A 88 -0.64 -0.78 -22.76
C HIS A 88 0.57 0.17 -22.77
N ASN A 89 1.78 -0.35 -23.01
CA ASN A 89 3.02 0.43 -22.98
C ASN A 89 3.07 1.48 -24.08
N ALA A 90 2.47 1.22 -25.23
CA ALA A 90 2.35 2.21 -26.29
C ALA A 90 1.48 3.43 -25.90
N MET A 91 0.41 3.20 -25.11
CA MET A 91 -0.53 4.26 -24.73
C MET A 91 -0.18 4.96 -23.42
N LEU A 92 0.54 4.29 -22.51
CA LEU A 92 0.90 4.82 -21.18
C LEU A 92 1.57 6.21 -21.23
N PRO A 93 2.57 6.50 -22.09
CA PRO A 93 3.17 7.82 -22.15
C PRO A 93 2.17 8.92 -22.53
N GLY A 94 1.27 8.65 -23.47
CA GLY A 94 0.24 9.60 -23.89
C GLY A 94 -0.76 9.93 -22.79
N VAL A 95 -1.25 8.91 -22.08
CA VAL A 95 -2.17 9.08 -20.94
C VAL A 95 -1.50 9.85 -19.80
N SER A 96 -0.26 9.49 -19.45
CA SER A 96 0.51 10.13 -18.39
C SER A 96 0.82 11.60 -18.72
N ALA A 97 1.26 11.88 -19.95
CA ALA A 97 1.55 13.24 -20.39
C ALA A 97 0.29 14.12 -20.39
N PHE A 98 -0.84 13.59 -20.84
CA PHE A 98 -2.12 14.33 -20.84
C PHE A 98 -2.54 14.65 -19.39
N SER A 99 -2.53 13.67 -18.49
CA SER A 99 -2.90 13.88 -17.08
C SER A 99 -2.00 14.93 -16.42
N ALA A 100 -0.69 14.89 -16.65
CA ALA A 100 0.25 15.86 -16.13
C ALA A 100 0.07 17.28 -16.73
N SER A 101 -0.47 17.38 -17.95
CA SER A 101 -0.68 18.67 -18.63
C SER A 101 -1.88 19.46 -18.11
N ILE A 102 -2.89 18.78 -17.53
CA ILE A 102 -4.13 19.43 -17.05
C ILE A 102 -3.83 20.54 -16.03
N PRO A 103 -3.12 20.30 -14.91
CA PRO A 103 -2.87 21.34 -13.92
C PRO A 103 -1.85 22.41 -14.41
N LEU A 104 -1.15 22.16 -15.51
CA LEU A 104 -0.24 23.12 -16.13
C LEU A 104 -0.88 23.95 -17.24
N ASN A 105 -2.15 23.68 -17.58
CA ASN A 105 -2.88 24.43 -18.62
C ASN A 105 -3.20 25.85 -18.13
N ALA A 106 -2.48 26.84 -18.68
CA ALA A 106 -2.62 28.23 -18.30
C ALA A 106 -4.02 28.82 -18.58
N GLY A 107 -4.66 28.40 -19.69
CA GLY A 107 -6.02 28.79 -20.02
C GLY A 107 -7.04 28.32 -19.00
N LEU A 108 -6.93 27.05 -18.62
CA LEU A 108 -7.76 26.44 -17.59
C LEU A 108 -7.54 27.10 -16.23
N TRP A 109 -6.29 27.29 -15.84
CA TRP A 109 -5.95 27.95 -14.56
C TRP A 109 -6.52 29.36 -14.42
N ILE A 110 -6.47 30.16 -15.49
CA ILE A 110 -7.08 31.51 -15.51
C ILE A 110 -8.59 31.41 -15.20
N ARG A 111 -9.31 30.43 -15.79
CA ARG A 111 -10.74 30.21 -15.58
C ARG A 111 -11.08 29.76 -14.18
N LEU A 112 -10.33 28.79 -13.66
CA LEU A 112 -10.50 28.30 -12.28
C LEU A 112 -10.30 29.42 -11.26
N LYS A 113 -9.25 30.25 -11.40
CA LYS A 113 -9.04 31.43 -10.53
C LYS A 113 -10.17 32.46 -10.64
N ALA A 114 -10.62 32.74 -11.86
CA ALA A 114 -11.73 33.68 -12.07
C ALA A 114 -13.00 33.20 -11.36
N VAL A 115 -13.35 31.91 -11.47
CA VAL A 115 -14.52 31.36 -10.75
C VAL A 115 -14.29 31.38 -9.24
N ALA A 116 -13.14 30.98 -8.75
CA ALA A 116 -12.83 30.94 -7.31
C ALA A 116 -12.96 32.35 -6.64
N ALA A 117 -12.78 33.42 -7.42
CA ALA A 117 -12.96 34.81 -6.96
C ALA A 117 -14.41 35.32 -6.97
N THR A 118 -15.37 34.56 -7.54
CA THR A 118 -16.79 35.00 -7.65
C THR A 118 -17.51 34.96 -6.32
N VAL A 119 -18.66 35.67 -6.26
CA VAL A 119 -19.61 35.61 -5.13
C VAL A 119 -20.20 34.20 -5.01
N GLU A 120 -20.51 33.54 -6.16
CA GLU A 120 -20.98 32.16 -6.21
C GLU A 120 -19.98 31.20 -5.50
N ALA A 121 -18.70 31.25 -5.84
CA ALA A 121 -17.69 30.40 -5.23
C ALA A 121 -17.50 30.67 -3.73
N ARG A 122 -17.59 31.92 -3.29
CA ARG A 122 -17.51 32.27 -1.84
C ARG A 122 -18.70 31.75 -1.04
N ALA A 123 -19.86 31.61 -1.67
CA ALA A 123 -21.06 31.07 -1.04
C ALA A 123 -21.11 29.54 -1.00
N LEU A 124 -20.19 28.84 -1.67
CA LEU A 124 -20.10 27.37 -1.62
C LEU A 124 -19.77 26.88 -0.20
N THR A 125 -20.44 25.81 0.20
CA THR A 125 -20.26 25.14 1.49
C THR A 125 -20.09 23.64 1.30
N GLY A 126 -19.69 22.90 2.35
CA GLY A 126 -19.59 21.44 2.33
C GLY A 126 -18.67 20.92 1.22
N ILE A 127 -19.15 19.88 0.53
CA ILE A 127 -18.35 19.17 -0.47
C ILE A 127 -17.95 20.03 -1.67
N HIS A 128 -18.81 20.93 -2.12
CA HIS A 128 -18.50 21.81 -3.25
C HIS A 128 -17.42 22.84 -2.91
N ARG A 129 -17.44 23.37 -1.68
CA ARG A 129 -16.36 24.21 -1.19
C ARG A 129 -15.05 23.42 -1.09
N ARG A 130 -15.11 22.22 -0.51
CA ARG A 130 -13.95 21.33 -0.41
C ARG A 130 -13.37 21.01 -1.77
N PHE A 131 -14.21 20.65 -2.75
CA PHE A 131 -13.75 20.33 -4.10
C PHE A 131 -13.08 21.51 -4.79
N LEU A 132 -13.64 22.73 -4.66
CA LEU A 132 -13.01 23.93 -5.17
C LEU A 132 -11.63 24.15 -4.55
N ASP A 133 -11.51 24.07 -3.22
CA ASP A 133 -10.26 24.29 -2.50
C ASP A 133 -9.20 23.24 -2.86
N GLU A 134 -9.58 21.96 -2.94
CA GLU A 134 -8.69 20.87 -3.33
C GLU A 134 -8.21 21.00 -4.77
N THR A 135 -9.10 21.33 -5.72
CA THR A 135 -8.74 21.54 -7.13
C THR A 135 -7.77 22.72 -7.26
N VAL A 136 -8.04 23.84 -6.58
CA VAL A 136 -7.12 24.99 -6.59
C VAL A 136 -5.75 24.62 -6.02
N ALA A 137 -5.72 23.87 -4.92
CA ALA A 137 -4.49 23.41 -4.30
C ALA A 137 -3.69 22.47 -5.21
N ASP A 138 -4.37 21.55 -5.96
CA ASP A 138 -3.72 20.66 -6.93
C ASP A 138 -2.99 21.47 -8.03
N PHE A 139 -3.67 22.47 -8.60
CA PHE A 139 -3.06 23.33 -9.61
C PHE A 139 -1.88 24.15 -9.05
N GLN A 140 -2.00 24.66 -7.84
CA GLN A 140 -0.92 25.41 -7.18
C GLN A 140 0.29 24.53 -6.88
N GLN A 141 0.07 23.31 -6.37
CA GLN A 141 1.15 22.34 -6.13
C GLN A 141 1.84 21.87 -7.41
N ALA A 142 1.10 21.84 -8.53
CA ALA A 142 1.68 21.58 -9.84
C ALA A 142 2.49 22.76 -10.41
N GLY A 143 2.40 23.95 -9.80
CA GLY A 143 3.13 25.14 -10.22
C GLY A 143 2.36 26.08 -11.14
N ALA A 144 1.02 26.01 -11.18
CA ALA A 144 0.21 26.84 -12.08
C ALA A 144 0.36 28.34 -11.85
N ASP A 145 0.65 28.78 -10.62
CA ASP A 145 0.88 30.20 -10.26
C ASP A 145 2.31 30.69 -10.48
N LEU A 146 3.22 29.81 -10.86
CA LEU A 146 4.62 30.17 -11.02
C LEU A 146 4.86 31.07 -12.25
N PRO A 147 5.80 32.04 -12.16
CA PRO A 147 6.32 32.74 -13.32
C PRO A 147 6.91 31.76 -14.36
N ALA A 148 6.92 32.12 -15.63
CA ALA A 148 7.37 31.26 -16.72
C ALA A 148 8.75 30.63 -16.48
N ALA A 149 9.72 31.38 -16.01
CA ALA A 149 11.09 30.88 -15.74
C ALA A 149 11.09 29.82 -14.62
N ALA A 150 10.30 30.03 -13.54
CA ALA A 150 10.20 29.07 -12.44
C ALA A 150 9.45 27.79 -12.88
N ARG A 151 8.45 27.90 -13.76
CA ARG A 151 7.73 26.78 -14.35
C ARG A 151 8.65 25.92 -15.22
N THR A 152 9.42 26.55 -16.12
CA THR A 152 10.43 25.84 -16.92
C THR A 152 11.46 25.13 -16.04
N ARG A 153 11.87 25.77 -14.92
CA ARG A 153 12.78 25.11 -13.98
C ARG A 153 12.12 23.92 -13.28
N LEU A 154 10.86 24.03 -12.88
CA LEU A 154 10.09 22.94 -12.26
C LEU A 154 9.95 21.75 -13.22
N GLU A 155 9.65 22.00 -14.49
CA GLU A 155 9.56 20.97 -15.53
C GLU A 155 10.92 20.25 -15.73
N ALA A 156 12.03 21.01 -15.75
CA ALA A 156 13.36 20.42 -15.82
C ALA A 156 13.70 19.55 -14.59
N ILE A 157 13.35 20.00 -13.38
CA ILE A 157 13.50 19.24 -12.14
C ILE A 157 12.69 17.94 -12.21
N GLN A 158 11.44 17.98 -12.64
CA GLN A 158 10.57 16.81 -12.73
C GLN A 158 11.10 15.80 -13.74
N THR A 159 11.58 16.26 -14.89
CA THR A 159 12.16 15.41 -15.94
C THR A 159 13.43 14.71 -15.43
N GLU A 160 14.33 15.46 -14.79
CA GLU A 160 15.57 14.90 -14.25
C GLU A 160 15.28 13.92 -13.10
N LEU A 161 14.34 14.25 -12.19
CA LEU A 161 13.92 13.34 -11.14
C LEU A 161 13.39 12.03 -11.70
N ALA A 162 12.52 12.05 -12.72
CA ALA A 162 12.01 10.85 -13.35
C ALA A 162 13.13 9.94 -13.88
N GLN A 163 14.14 10.52 -14.52
CA GLN A 163 15.29 9.78 -15.08
C GLN A 163 16.16 9.15 -13.99
N ILE A 164 16.55 9.94 -12.97
CA ILE A 164 17.50 9.46 -11.97
C ILE A 164 16.85 8.52 -10.93
N THR A 165 15.57 8.68 -10.63
CA THR A 165 14.84 7.73 -9.77
C THR A 165 14.61 6.41 -10.48
N GLN A 166 14.33 6.42 -11.78
CA GLN A 166 14.32 5.22 -12.62
C GLN A 166 15.69 4.52 -12.60
N LYS A 167 16.78 5.28 -12.80
CA LYS A 167 18.14 4.72 -12.74
C LYS A 167 18.49 4.12 -11.39
N TYR A 168 18.04 4.76 -10.29
CA TYR A 168 18.18 4.20 -8.95
C TYR A 168 17.51 2.84 -8.83
N SER A 169 16.27 2.73 -9.31
CA SER A 169 15.50 1.49 -9.30
C SER A 169 16.16 0.38 -10.13
N GLU A 170 16.64 0.72 -11.32
CA GLU A 170 17.37 -0.20 -12.20
C GLU A 170 18.66 -0.73 -11.54
N ASN A 171 19.44 0.14 -10.91
CA ASN A 171 20.64 -0.27 -10.19
C ASN A 171 20.35 -1.29 -9.07
N VAL A 172 19.26 -1.07 -8.30
CA VAL A 172 18.82 -2.02 -7.27
C VAL A 172 18.41 -3.35 -7.88
N LEU A 173 17.66 -3.33 -8.97
CA LEU A 173 17.19 -4.54 -9.67
C LEU A 173 18.37 -5.32 -10.26
N ASP A 174 19.26 -4.64 -10.97
CA ASP A 174 20.42 -5.24 -11.61
C ASP A 174 21.36 -5.85 -10.58
N ALA A 175 21.66 -5.14 -9.49
CA ALA A 175 22.49 -5.67 -8.41
C ALA A 175 21.84 -6.89 -7.73
N THR A 176 20.50 -6.87 -7.57
CA THR A 176 19.76 -8.01 -7.00
C THR A 176 19.82 -9.22 -7.92
N ASN A 177 19.73 -9.03 -9.23
CA ASN A 177 19.71 -10.10 -10.24
C ASN A 177 21.11 -10.66 -10.55
N ALA A 178 22.16 -9.85 -10.38
CA ALA A 178 23.53 -10.23 -10.73
C ALA A 178 24.13 -11.30 -9.82
N TRP A 179 23.62 -11.44 -8.59
CA TRP A 179 24.19 -12.37 -7.61
C TRP A 179 23.40 -13.67 -7.49
N GLN A 180 24.13 -14.77 -7.33
CA GLN A 180 23.57 -16.07 -7.00
C GLN A 180 24.57 -16.90 -6.20
N LEU A 181 24.07 -17.77 -5.35
CA LEU A 181 24.82 -18.76 -4.61
C LEU A 181 24.32 -20.16 -4.99
N VAL A 182 25.23 -21.04 -5.37
CA VAL A 182 24.92 -22.45 -5.69
C VAL A 182 25.54 -23.34 -4.63
N VAL A 183 24.69 -24.08 -3.91
CA VAL A 183 25.11 -25.08 -2.92
C VAL A 183 24.91 -26.44 -3.51
N THR A 184 25.96 -27.26 -3.53
CA THR A 184 25.90 -28.63 -4.09
C THR A 184 25.80 -29.72 -3.03
N GLU A 185 26.13 -29.41 -1.78
CA GLU A 185 26.11 -30.34 -0.65
C GLU A 185 24.82 -30.16 0.15
N GLU A 186 23.90 -31.14 0.09
CA GLU A 186 22.61 -31.05 0.79
C GLU A 186 22.76 -30.90 2.32
N ALA A 187 23.79 -31.49 2.90
CA ALA A 187 24.06 -31.40 4.34
C ALA A 187 24.20 -29.95 4.84
N ARG A 188 24.73 -29.06 4.00
CA ARG A 188 24.86 -27.64 4.30
C ARG A 188 23.52 -26.90 4.32
N LEU A 189 22.45 -27.53 3.82
CA LEU A 189 21.09 -26.96 3.83
C LEU A 189 20.27 -27.40 5.06
N ALA A 190 20.94 -27.88 6.11
CA ALA A 190 20.28 -28.26 7.36
C ALA A 190 19.45 -27.08 7.94
N GLY A 191 18.24 -27.38 8.39
CA GLY A 191 17.30 -26.41 8.94
C GLY A 191 16.42 -25.72 7.90
N LEU A 192 16.80 -25.70 6.61
CA LEU A 192 16.00 -25.03 5.59
C LEU A 192 14.69 -25.80 5.32
N PRO A 193 13.51 -25.13 5.28
CA PRO A 193 12.23 -25.78 5.01
C PRO A 193 12.19 -26.50 3.64
N ALA A 194 11.44 -27.60 3.57
CA ALA A 194 11.38 -28.44 2.36
C ALA A 194 10.92 -27.65 1.11
N HIS A 195 9.92 -26.76 1.26
CA HIS A 195 9.44 -25.91 0.15
C HIS A 195 10.54 -24.96 -0.38
N ALA A 196 11.36 -24.39 0.52
CA ALA A 196 12.47 -23.51 0.13
C ALA A 196 13.60 -24.29 -0.57
N LYS A 197 13.93 -25.50 -0.10
CA LYS A 197 14.85 -26.41 -0.81
C LYS A 197 14.32 -26.75 -2.20
N ALA A 198 13.05 -27.11 -2.33
CA ALA A 198 12.43 -27.43 -3.61
C ALA A 198 12.46 -26.25 -4.58
N ALA A 199 12.17 -25.04 -4.10
CA ALA A 199 12.24 -23.83 -4.92
C ALA A 199 13.67 -23.54 -5.40
N ALA A 200 14.66 -23.66 -4.51
CA ALA A 200 16.08 -23.46 -4.85
C ALA A 200 16.58 -24.51 -5.86
N ARG A 201 16.12 -25.76 -5.73
CA ARG A 201 16.46 -26.83 -6.68
C ARG A 201 15.87 -26.56 -8.07
N ARG A 202 14.59 -26.25 -8.16
CA ARG A 202 13.96 -25.82 -9.44
C ARG A 202 14.68 -24.61 -10.06
N GLY A 203 15.07 -23.64 -9.24
CA GLY A 203 15.83 -22.48 -9.69
C GLY A 203 17.22 -22.81 -10.23
N ALA A 204 17.87 -23.87 -9.73
CA ALA A 204 19.12 -24.39 -10.25
C ALA A 204 18.89 -25.14 -11.58
N GLU A 205 17.94 -26.06 -11.61
CA GLU A 205 17.56 -26.85 -12.79
C GLU A 205 17.18 -25.95 -13.99
N ALA A 206 16.43 -24.90 -13.77
CA ALA A 206 16.05 -23.91 -14.80
C ALA A 206 17.25 -23.18 -15.43
N LYS A 207 18.41 -23.20 -14.76
CA LYS A 207 19.68 -22.63 -15.23
C LYS A 207 20.71 -23.69 -15.63
N GLY A 208 20.36 -24.99 -15.65
CA GLY A 208 21.26 -26.08 -15.94
C GLY A 208 22.36 -26.28 -14.88
N LEU A 209 22.10 -25.84 -13.63
CA LEU A 209 23.07 -25.94 -12.52
C LEU A 209 22.75 -27.17 -11.66
N ALA A 210 23.78 -27.83 -11.14
CA ALA A 210 23.62 -28.89 -10.16
C ALA A 210 23.47 -28.30 -8.75
N GLY A 211 22.61 -28.91 -7.92
CA GLY A 211 22.42 -28.50 -6.54
C GLY A 211 21.22 -27.52 -6.33
N TRP A 212 21.42 -26.54 -5.50
CA TRP A 212 20.40 -25.58 -5.07
C TRP A 212 20.88 -24.14 -5.31
N ARG A 213 20.08 -23.37 -6.05
CA ARG A 213 20.40 -21.97 -6.39
C ARG A 213 19.63 -21.02 -5.49
N PHE A 214 20.34 -20.14 -4.80
CA PHE A 214 19.82 -19.05 -4.00
C PHE A 214 20.12 -17.70 -4.65
N THR A 215 19.23 -16.73 -4.46
CA THR A 215 19.32 -15.39 -5.04
C THR A 215 19.05 -14.33 -3.97
N LEU A 216 19.21 -13.05 -4.31
CA LEU A 216 18.91 -11.93 -3.40
C LEU A 216 17.42 -11.50 -3.41
N HIS A 217 16.55 -12.23 -4.11
CA HIS A 217 15.12 -12.00 -4.04
C HIS A 217 14.55 -12.49 -2.70
N MET A 218 13.61 -11.71 -2.12
CA MET A 218 13.07 -11.97 -0.78
C MET A 218 12.54 -13.38 -0.54
N PRO A 219 11.83 -14.03 -1.48
CA PRO A 219 11.41 -15.43 -1.29
C PRO A 219 12.54 -16.43 -1.11
N SER A 220 13.76 -16.10 -1.60
CA SER A 220 14.98 -16.88 -1.39
C SER A 220 15.73 -16.45 -0.12
N VAL A 221 15.82 -15.14 0.14
CA VAL A 221 16.58 -14.57 1.27
C VAL A 221 15.92 -14.90 2.60
N GLU A 222 14.62 -14.70 2.74
CA GLU A 222 13.91 -14.82 4.01
C GLU A 222 14.03 -16.21 4.63
N PRO A 223 13.65 -17.32 3.99
CA PRO A 223 13.81 -18.65 4.58
C PRO A 223 15.27 -19.02 4.80
N PHE A 224 16.18 -18.58 3.93
CA PHE A 224 17.61 -18.83 4.06
C PHE A 224 18.20 -18.20 5.32
N MET A 225 17.90 -16.93 5.57
CA MET A 225 18.40 -16.19 6.73
C MET A 225 17.73 -16.63 8.04
N THR A 226 16.49 -17.13 7.96
CA THR A 226 15.69 -17.50 9.13
C THR A 226 15.99 -18.91 9.61
N TYR A 227 16.14 -19.86 8.70
CA TYR A 227 16.15 -21.29 9.06
C TYR A 227 17.45 -22.02 8.80
N LEU A 228 18.30 -21.53 7.87
CA LEU A 228 19.52 -22.25 7.51
C LEU A 228 20.49 -22.31 8.69
N ALA A 229 20.99 -23.49 9.05
CA ALA A 229 21.91 -23.65 10.17
C ALA A 229 23.35 -23.18 9.85
N ASP A 230 23.80 -23.30 8.57
CA ASP A 230 25.14 -22.91 8.13
C ASP A 230 25.36 -21.40 8.20
N GLU A 231 26.06 -20.94 9.22
CA GLU A 231 26.33 -19.53 9.46
C GLU A 231 27.19 -18.89 8.36
N ALA A 232 28.15 -19.65 7.81
CA ALA A 232 29.03 -19.13 6.76
C ALA A 232 28.24 -18.78 5.50
N LEU A 233 27.28 -19.63 5.11
CA LEU A 233 26.38 -19.35 3.99
C LEU A 233 25.44 -18.18 4.29
N ARG A 234 24.89 -18.06 5.52
CA ARG A 234 24.09 -16.90 5.89
C ARG A 234 24.90 -15.60 5.81
N ARG A 235 26.14 -15.61 6.28
CA ARG A 235 27.05 -14.46 6.18
C ARG A 235 27.31 -14.08 4.73
N GLU A 236 27.56 -15.06 3.84
CA GLU A 236 27.81 -14.83 2.41
C GLU A 236 26.60 -14.14 1.74
N LEU A 237 25.40 -14.71 1.91
CA LEU A 237 24.17 -14.14 1.34
C LEU A 237 23.86 -12.76 1.92
N TRP A 238 24.00 -12.60 3.23
CA TRP A 238 23.77 -11.32 3.90
C TRP A 238 24.73 -10.24 3.38
N THR A 239 26.01 -10.55 3.23
CA THR A 239 27.03 -9.62 2.71
C THR A 239 26.67 -9.16 1.29
N ALA A 240 26.27 -10.08 0.44
CA ALA A 240 25.81 -9.75 -0.91
C ALA A 240 24.56 -8.89 -0.90
N SER A 241 23.57 -9.22 -0.06
CA SER A 241 22.36 -8.41 0.11
C SER A 241 22.67 -7.01 0.62
N ALA A 242 23.63 -6.86 1.54
CA ALA A 242 24.06 -5.56 2.06
C ALA A 242 24.75 -4.69 1.01
N ALA A 243 25.35 -5.31 -0.03
CA ALA A 243 26.05 -4.62 -1.11
C ALA A 243 25.13 -4.13 -2.25
N ILE A 244 23.83 -4.47 -2.25
CA ILE A 244 22.89 -4.00 -3.26
C ILE A 244 22.86 -2.47 -3.29
N GLY A 245 23.09 -1.88 -4.47
CA GLY A 245 23.13 -0.43 -4.67
C GLY A 245 24.34 0.28 -4.02
N ALA A 246 25.33 -0.50 -3.52
CA ALA A 246 26.46 0.03 -2.77
C ALA A 246 27.80 -0.06 -3.51
N THR A 247 27.87 -0.75 -4.64
CA THR A 247 29.12 -0.99 -5.40
C THR A 247 28.94 -0.64 -6.87
N ALA A 248 30.02 -0.11 -7.48
CA ALA A 248 30.05 0.16 -8.92
C ALA A 248 29.83 -1.14 -9.73
N PRO A 249 29.15 -1.08 -10.89
CA PRO A 249 28.59 0.11 -11.53
C PRO A 249 27.20 0.52 -11.02
N GLN A 250 26.60 -0.20 -10.05
CA GLN A 250 25.27 0.04 -9.50
C GLN A 250 25.28 0.84 -8.17
N ASP A 251 26.30 1.69 -7.92
CA ASP A 251 26.33 2.55 -6.73
C ASP A 251 25.30 3.68 -6.81
N ASN A 252 24.39 3.69 -5.85
CA ASN A 252 23.30 4.66 -5.76
C ASN A 252 23.64 5.93 -4.94
N ALA A 253 24.78 5.99 -4.27
CA ALA A 253 25.14 7.15 -3.44
C ALA A 253 25.09 8.48 -4.21
N PRO A 254 25.66 8.59 -5.43
CA PRO A 254 25.58 9.84 -6.21
C PRO A 254 24.15 10.22 -6.60
N LEU A 255 23.32 9.21 -6.92
CA LEU A 255 21.92 9.43 -7.29
C LEU A 255 21.11 9.95 -6.10
N ILE A 256 21.32 9.40 -4.89
CA ILE A 256 20.65 9.85 -3.65
C ILE A 256 20.89 11.33 -3.42
N GLY A 257 22.15 11.78 -3.46
CA GLY A 257 22.50 13.19 -3.27
C GLY A 257 21.81 14.10 -4.29
N ARG A 258 21.78 13.68 -5.56
CA ARG A 258 21.14 14.45 -6.63
C ARG A 258 19.62 14.47 -6.49
N ILE A 259 18.97 13.34 -6.18
CA ILE A 259 17.52 13.26 -5.94
C ILE A 259 17.12 14.19 -4.79
N LEU A 260 17.82 14.14 -3.67
CA LEU A 260 17.56 15.00 -2.53
C LEU A 260 17.70 16.48 -2.86
N THR A 261 18.75 16.85 -3.61
CA THR A 261 18.97 18.24 -4.06
C THR A 261 17.82 18.74 -4.93
N LEU A 262 17.38 17.94 -5.91
CA LEU A 262 16.29 18.31 -6.81
C LEU A 262 14.95 18.42 -6.07
N ARG A 263 14.69 17.55 -5.11
CA ARG A 263 13.49 17.63 -4.26
C ARG A 263 13.47 18.88 -3.39
N ALA A 264 14.62 19.25 -2.81
CA ALA A 264 14.74 20.47 -2.03
C ALA A 264 14.52 21.70 -2.93
N GLU A 265 15.11 21.71 -4.13
CA GLU A 265 14.90 22.78 -5.11
C GLU A 265 13.44 22.87 -5.56
N LYS A 266 12.78 21.73 -5.81
CA LYS A 266 11.34 21.68 -6.11
C LYS A 266 10.51 22.34 -5.00
N ALA A 267 10.80 22.01 -3.74
CA ALA A 267 10.13 22.61 -2.60
C ALA A 267 10.34 24.13 -2.54
N ALA A 268 11.58 24.60 -2.74
CA ALA A 268 11.92 26.02 -2.75
C ALA A 268 11.20 26.78 -3.89
N VAL A 269 11.17 26.23 -5.10
CA VAL A 269 10.42 26.80 -6.25
C VAL A 269 8.92 26.94 -5.93
N LEU A 270 8.37 26.01 -5.15
CA LEU A 270 6.96 26.01 -4.69
C LEU A 270 6.78 26.72 -3.34
N ASN A 271 7.74 27.52 -2.89
CA ASN A 271 7.70 28.31 -1.66
C ASN A 271 7.49 27.47 -0.37
N LYS A 272 8.05 26.26 -0.34
CA LYS A 272 8.06 25.41 0.87
C LYS A 272 9.44 25.37 1.50
N ALA A 273 9.49 25.28 2.83
CA ALA A 273 10.74 25.25 3.59
C ALA A 273 11.60 24.03 3.24
N HIS A 274 10.94 22.88 3.04
CA HIS A 274 11.59 21.63 2.64
C HIS A 274 10.59 20.68 1.95
N PHE A 275 11.13 19.62 1.32
CA PHE A 275 10.32 18.71 0.53
C PHE A 275 9.25 17.97 1.36
N ALA A 276 9.54 17.67 2.63
CA ALA A 276 8.56 17.05 3.51
C ALA A 276 7.32 17.94 3.72
N ASP A 277 7.45 19.26 3.88
CA ASP A 277 6.30 20.15 4.00
C ASP A 277 5.51 20.26 2.68
N LEU A 278 6.18 20.18 1.53
CA LEU A 278 5.48 20.14 0.24
C LEU A 278 4.58 18.90 0.13
N VAL A 279 5.11 17.74 0.49
CA VAL A 279 4.38 16.46 0.38
C VAL A 279 3.28 16.34 1.43
N LEU A 280 3.52 16.83 2.65
CA LEU A 280 2.64 16.60 3.80
C LEU A 280 1.54 17.65 3.98
N GLU A 281 1.59 18.77 3.28
CA GLU A 281 0.63 19.90 3.43
C GLU A 281 -0.83 19.47 3.45
N ARG A 282 -1.20 18.51 2.60
CA ARG A 282 -2.58 18.01 2.44
C ARG A 282 -2.81 16.64 3.07
N ARG A 283 -1.87 16.14 3.89
CA ARG A 283 -2.00 14.91 4.67
C ARG A 283 -2.42 15.23 6.11
N MET A 284 -2.76 14.22 6.91
CA MET A 284 -3.13 14.41 8.33
C MET A 284 -2.00 15.05 9.15
N ALA A 285 -0.75 14.67 8.87
CA ALA A 285 0.42 15.22 9.56
C ALA A 285 0.65 16.71 9.26
N LYS A 286 0.24 17.23 8.10
CA LYS A 286 0.35 18.63 7.65
C LYS A 286 1.80 19.11 7.46
N THR A 287 2.75 18.71 8.29
CA THR A 287 4.16 19.17 8.25
C THR A 287 5.13 18.03 8.54
N GLY A 288 6.36 18.15 8.00
CA GLY A 288 7.47 17.24 8.32
C GLY A 288 7.80 17.22 9.82
N ALA A 289 7.75 18.37 10.47
CA ALA A 289 8.02 18.49 11.89
C ALA A 289 7.03 17.67 12.76
N ARG A 290 5.72 17.69 12.41
CA ARG A 290 4.71 16.90 13.13
C ARG A 290 4.87 15.39 12.88
N ALA A 291 5.18 14.98 11.64
CA ALA A 291 5.46 13.59 11.32
C ALA A 291 6.70 13.08 12.05
N LEU A 292 7.77 13.89 12.13
CA LEU A 292 8.99 13.54 12.84
C LEU A 292 8.75 13.44 14.36
N ALA A 293 8.05 14.38 14.95
CA ALA A 293 7.72 14.36 16.40
C ALA A 293 6.90 13.11 16.77
N PHE A 294 5.99 12.67 15.90
CA PHE A 294 5.25 11.42 16.08
C PHE A 294 6.19 10.20 16.09
N MET A 295 7.16 10.13 15.16
CA MET A 295 8.15 9.06 15.15
C MET A 295 9.07 9.08 16.36
N GLU A 296 9.43 10.26 16.86
CA GLU A 296 10.26 10.44 18.06
C GLU A 296 9.53 10.03 19.36
N ASP A 297 8.22 10.32 19.45
CA ASP A 297 7.40 9.83 20.59
C ASP A 297 7.29 8.29 20.56
N MET A 298 7.09 7.70 19.40
CA MET A 298 7.06 6.24 19.24
C MET A 298 8.43 5.60 19.60
N GLU A 299 9.55 6.19 19.15
CA GLU A 299 10.90 5.77 19.52
C GLU A 299 11.06 5.76 21.03
N ALA A 300 10.74 6.87 21.69
CA ALA A 300 10.91 7.04 23.13
C ALA A 300 10.13 5.97 23.92
N ARG A 301 8.90 5.69 23.52
CA ARG A 301 8.04 4.70 24.19
C ARG A 301 8.45 3.25 23.92
N ALA A 302 8.95 2.93 22.72
CA ALA A 302 9.40 1.57 22.38
C ALA A 302 10.80 1.25 22.88
N LYS A 303 11.64 2.24 23.18
CA LYS A 303 13.08 2.12 23.48
C LYS A 303 13.40 1.09 24.57
N GLY A 304 12.67 1.14 25.69
CA GLY A 304 12.91 0.23 26.82
C GLY A 304 12.65 -1.23 26.47
N ALA A 305 11.54 -1.51 25.77
CA ALA A 305 11.21 -2.86 25.31
C ALA A 305 12.21 -3.34 24.23
N PHE A 306 12.59 -2.46 23.30
CA PHE A 306 13.57 -2.76 22.27
C PHE A 306 14.92 -3.18 22.86
N THR A 307 15.41 -2.45 23.88
CA THR A 307 16.66 -2.79 24.54
C THR A 307 16.57 -4.17 25.20
N ARG A 308 15.48 -4.46 25.91
CA ARG A 308 15.27 -5.80 26.52
C ARG A 308 15.22 -6.91 25.49
N GLU A 309 14.48 -6.72 24.39
CA GLU A 309 14.38 -7.73 23.33
C GLU A 309 15.73 -8.02 22.64
N CYS A 310 16.60 -7.01 22.50
CA CYS A 310 17.95 -7.20 21.97
C CYS A 310 18.83 -7.99 22.96
N GLN A 311 18.83 -7.60 24.23
CA GLN A 311 19.58 -8.30 25.28
C GLN A 311 19.14 -9.75 25.44
N GLU A 312 17.84 -10.00 25.47
CA GLU A 312 17.27 -11.35 25.55
C GLU A 312 17.74 -12.26 24.41
N LEU A 313 17.86 -11.72 23.20
CA LEU A 313 18.37 -12.49 22.07
C LEU A 313 19.85 -12.82 22.21
N GLU A 314 20.66 -11.88 22.74
CA GLU A 314 22.08 -12.07 23.04
C GLU A 314 22.28 -13.16 24.10
N GLU A 315 21.51 -13.08 25.19
CA GLU A 315 21.51 -14.06 26.29
C GLU A 315 21.04 -15.44 25.81
N PHE A 316 19.99 -15.51 25.01
CA PHE A 316 19.49 -16.77 24.45
C PHE A 316 20.54 -17.46 23.57
N LYS A 317 21.21 -16.71 22.67
CA LYS A 317 22.31 -17.26 21.87
C LYS A 317 23.42 -17.82 22.76
N ALA A 318 23.86 -17.06 23.78
CA ALA A 318 24.88 -17.47 24.72
C ALA A 318 24.53 -18.78 25.43
N GLN A 319 23.30 -18.93 25.91
CA GLN A 319 22.79 -20.14 26.55
C GLN A 319 22.83 -21.36 25.59
N GLN A 320 22.43 -21.15 24.33
CA GLN A 320 22.40 -22.23 23.34
C GLN A 320 23.80 -22.67 22.87
N THR A 321 24.75 -21.75 22.86
CA THR A 321 26.12 -22.01 22.38
C THR A 321 27.14 -22.28 23.48
N GLY A 322 26.76 -22.08 24.75
CA GLY A 322 27.64 -22.26 25.91
C GLY A 322 28.70 -21.14 26.04
N GLY A 323 28.45 -19.96 25.44
CA GLY A 323 29.33 -18.79 25.45
C GLY A 323 28.85 -17.69 26.39
N GLU A 324 29.54 -16.55 26.34
CA GLU A 324 29.11 -15.31 27.01
C GLU A 324 28.15 -14.52 26.14
N ALA A 325 27.26 -13.74 26.76
CA ALA A 325 26.36 -12.84 26.04
C ALA A 325 27.18 -11.77 25.30
N ALA A 326 27.02 -11.73 23.98
CA ALA A 326 27.70 -10.78 23.09
C ALA A 326 26.76 -10.33 21.98
N ARG A 327 27.05 -9.19 21.40
CA ARG A 327 26.30 -8.68 20.25
C ARG A 327 26.30 -9.70 19.11
N LEU A 328 25.13 -9.85 18.49
CA LEU A 328 24.98 -10.74 17.35
C LEU A 328 25.58 -10.08 16.10
N ALA A 329 26.08 -10.92 15.19
CA ALA A 329 26.35 -10.48 13.84
C ALA A 329 25.02 -10.25 13.07
N PRO A 330 24.98 -9.34 12.09
CA PRO A 330 23.74 -9.05 11.35
C PRO A 330 23.09 -10.28 10.70
N TRP A 331 23.91 -11.24 10.20
CA TRP A 331 23.44 -12.50 9.59
C TRP A 331 22.93 -13.52 10.62
N GLU A 332 23.00 -13.26 11.88
CA GLU A 332 22.54 -14.10 12.98
C GLU A 332 21.15 -13.69 13.49
N LEU A 333 20.75 -12.42 13.31
CA LEU A 333 19.55 -11.85 13.94
C LEU A 333 18.27 -12.65 13.63
N LEU A 334 18.00 -12.94 12.37
CA LEU A 334 16.78 -13.66 11.98
C LEU A 334 16.82 -15.11 12.45
N TYR A 335 17.98 -15.77 12.32
CA TYR A 335 18.14 -17.16 12.74
C TYR A 335 17.92 -17.35 14.24
N TRP A 336 18.59 -16.57 15.07
CA TRP A 336 18.44 -16.67 16.53
C TRP A 336 17.07 -16.16 17.01
N SER A 337 16.47 -15.19 16.32
CA SER A 337 15.09 -14.78 16.60
C SER A 337 14.11 -15.93 16.41
N GLU A 338 14.25 -16.68 15.32
CA GLU A 338 13.39 -17.85 15.06
C GLU A 338 13.63 -18.97 16.06
N LYS A 339 14.87 -19.24 16.44
CA LYS A 339 15.20 -20.19 17.49
C LYS A 339 14.61 -19.82 18.84
N LEU A 340 14.66 -18.53 19.21
CA LEU A 340 14.04 -18.01 20.43
C LEU A 340 12.52 -18.14 20.37
N ARG A 341 11.89 -17.80 19.21
CA ARG A 341 10.45 -17.94 19.01
C ARG A 341 9.99 -19.38 19.19
N GLN A 342 10.68 -20.33 18.54
CA GLN A 342 10.39 -21.77 18.66
C GLN A 342 10.55 -22.26 20.09
N SER A 343 11.63 -21.86 20.77
CA SER A 343 11.88 -22.26 22.16
C SER A 343 10.83 -21.73 23.15
N ARG A 344 10.28 -20.53 22.88
CA ARG A 344 9.32 -19.85 23.78
C ARG A 344 7.89 -20.31 23.60
N TYR A 345 7.44 -20.49 22.37
CA TYR A 345 6.02 -20.67 22.08
C TYR A 345 5.67 -22.07 21.63
N ASP A 346 6.65 -22.92 21.25
CA ASP A 346 6.41 -24.25 20.71
C ASP A 346 5.24 -24.26 19.71
N PHE A 347 5.30 -23.31 18.74
CA PHE A 347 4.21 -23.01 17.85
C PHE A 347 4.69 -22.89 16.39
N ASP A 348 4.10 -23.70 15.52
CA ASP A 348 4.25 -23.64 14.07
C ASP A 348 2.94 -23.11 13.46
N GLU A 349 2.98 -21.97 12.77
CA GLU A 349 1.81 -21.39 12.12
C GLU A 349 1.17 -22.30 11.07
N GLU A 350 1.90 -23.27 10.52
CA GLU A 350 1.37 -24.23 9.55
C GLU A 350 0.26 -25.13 10.15
N ILE A 351 0.23 -25.31 11.47
CA ILE A 351 -0.86 -26.04 12.15
C ILE A 351 -2.21 -25.33 12.06
N LEU A 352 -2.22 -24.03 11.76
CA LEU A 352 -3.46 -23.26 11.59
C LEU A 352 -4.08 -23.42 10.21
N ARG A 353 -3.31 -23.75 9.18
CA ARG A 353 -3.78 -23.84 7.79
C ARG A 353 -5.06 -24.67 7.64
N PRO A 354 -5.18 -25.87 8.24
CA PRO A 354 -6.37 -26.68 8.12
C PRO A 354 -7.66 -26.00 8.58
N TYR A 355 -7.56 -24.94 9.39
CA TYR A 355 -8.71 -24.19 9.94
C TYR A 355 -9.15 -23.02 9.06
N PHE A 356 -8.37 -22.66 8.03
CA PHE A 356 -8.64 -21.51 7.15
C PHE A 356 -8.87 -21.92 5.68
N PRO A 357 -9.90 -22.76 5.38
CA PRO A 357 -10.29 -22.97 3.99
C PRO A 357 -10.89 -21.67 3.43
N MET A 358 -10.42 -21.24 2.25
CA MET A 358 -10.72 -19.95 1.62
C MET A 358 -12.21 -19.65 1.57
N ASP A 359 -13.03 -20.61 1.12
CA ASP A 359 -14.48 -20.41 1.01
C ASP A 359 -15.15 -20.08 2.35
N ARG A 360 -14.66 -20.69 3.45
CA ARG A 360 -15.16 -20.39 4.81
C ARG A 360 -14.68 -19.03 5.29
N VAL A 361 -13.43 -18.66 4.99
CA VAL A 361 -12.89 -17.34 5.33
C VAL A 361 -13.73 -16.25 4.67
N ILE A 362 -14.03 -16.38 3.38
CA ILE A 362 -14.89 -15.44 2.65
C ILE A 362 -16.31 -15.41 3.20
N ALA A 363 -16.92 -16.56 3.45
CA ALA A 363 -18.27 -16.62 4.03
C ALA A 363 -18.33 -15.95 5.42
N GLY A 364 -17.34 -16.19 6.29
CA GLY A 364 -17.27 -15.57 7.60
C GLY A 364 -16.98 -14.06 7.53
N LEU A 365 -16.17 -13.61 6.58
CA LEU A 365 -15.96 -12.18 6.32
C LEU A 365 -17.27 -11.49 5.93
N PHE A 366 -18.08 -12.12 5.08
CA PHE A 366 -19.39 -11.56 4.69
C PHE A 366 -20.40 -11.60 5.84
N GLU A 367 -20.37 -12.64 6.68
CA GLU A 367 -21.16 -12.69 7.90
C GLU A 367 -20.77 -11.58 8.88
N LEU A 368 -19.46 -11.34 9.08
CA LEU A 368 -18.95 -10.24 9.88
C LEU A 368 -19.44 -8.90 9.32
N ALA A 369 -19.32 -8.67 8.00
CA ALA A 369 -19.81 -7.46 7.35
C ALA A 369 -21.33 -7.26 7.57
N GLY A 370 -22.10 -8.34 7.58
CA GLY A 370 -23.51 -8.31 7.92
C GLY A 370 -23.78 -7.89 9.36
N ARG A 371 -23.05 -8.48 10.31
CA ARG A 371 -23.21 -8.19 11.74
C ARG A 371 -22.78 -6.79 12.13
N VAL A 372 -21.63 -6.34 11.63
CA VAL A 372 -21.02 -5.05 12.01
C VAL A 372 -21.57 -3.89 11.19
N PHE A 373 -21.64 -4.07 9.87
CA PHE A 373 -21.97 -2.99 8.94
C PHE A 373 -23.37 -3.08 8.33
N GLY A 374 -24.13 -4.11 8.66
CA GLY A 374 -25.48 -4.30 8.11
C GLY A 374 -25.50 -4.60 6.62
N LEU A 375 -24.43 -5.15 6.07
CA LEU A 375 -24.29 -5.42 4.64
C LEU A 375 -24.70 -6.84 4.29
N ARG A 376 -25.32 -6.99 3.12
CA ARG A 376 -25.61 -8.28 2.52
C ARG A 376 -24.80 -8.44 1.25
N VAL A 377 -23.88 -9.41 1.22
CA VAL A 377 -23.08 -9.75 0.05
C VAL A 377 -23.67 -11.00 -0.61
N VAL A 378 -23.88 -10.94 -1.94
CA VAL A 378 -24.53 -12.01 -2.71
C VAL A 378 -23.68 -12.32 -3.94
N GLU A 379 -23.22 -13.56 -4.06
CA GLU A 379 -22.50 -14.03 -5.24
C GLU A 379 -23.45 -14.07 -6.46
N ARG A 380 -22.98 -13.59 -7.62
CA ARG A 380 -23.69 -13.68 -8.89
C ARG A 380 -23.02 -14.75 -9.75
N GLY A 381 -23.83 -15.56 -10.38
CA GLY A 381 -23.33 -16.65 -11.22
C GLY A 381 -22.62 -16.17 -12.48
N ALA A 382 -21.68 -16.97 -12.97
CA ALA A 382 -20.94 -16.69 -14.22
C ALA A 382 -21.86 -16.59 -15.47
N GLN A 383 -23.10 -17.05 -15.39
CA GLN A 383 -24.11 -16.89 -16.44
C GLN A 383 -24.73 -15.49 -16.44
N GLU A 384 -24.60 -14.74 -15.34
CA GLU A 384 -25.20 -13.41 -15.19
C GLU A 384 -24.18 -12.30 -15.40
N VAL A 385 -22.92 -12.51 -14.99
CA VAL A 385 -21.84 -11.53 -15.09
C VAL A 385 -20.55 -12.20 -15.59
N GLU A 386 -19.99 -11.66 -16.66
CA GLU A 386 -18.70 -12.13 -17.18
C GLU A 386 -17.53 -11.75 -16.25
N THR A 387 -16.52 -12.61 -16.24
CA THR A 387 -15.23 -12.39 -15.56
C THR A 387 -14.09 -12.66 -16.53
N TRP A 388 -12.90 -12.12 -16.26
CA TRP A 388 -11.70 -12.32 -17.10
C TRP A 388 -11.03 -13.69 -16.92
N HIS A 389 -11.42 -14.46 -15.87
CA HIS A 389 -10.90 -15.79 -15.60
C HIS A 389 -11.96 -16.62 -14.85
N PRO A 390 -12.07 -17.95 -15.11
CA PRO A 390 -13.08 -18.81 -14.46
C PRO A 390 -13.05 -18.86 -12.92
N GLU A 391 -11.88 -18.61 -12.30
CA GLU A 391 -11.72 -18.57 -10.83
C GLU A 391 -12.15 -17.25 -10.21
N VAL A 392 -12.43 -16.23 -11.02
CA VAL A 392 -12.87 -14.92 -10.52
C VAL A 392 -14.34 -14.98 -10.19
N LYS A 393 -14.71 -14.48 -9.02
CA LYS A 393 -16.09 -14.39 -8.57
C LYS A 393 -16.58 -12.94 -8.61
N PHE A 394 -17.89 -12.77 -8.77
CA PHE A 394 -18.55 -11.47 -8.74
C PHE A 394 -19.61 -11.43 -7.66
N TYR A 395 -19.67 -10.31 -6.91
CA TYR A 395 -20.58 -10.15 -5.80
C TYR A 395 -21.32 -8.81 -5.88
N ASP A 396 -22.64 -8.84 -5.57
CA ASP A 396 -23.43 -7.65 -5.27
C ASP A 396 -23.40 -7.36 -3.77
N VAL A 397 -23.30 -6.09 -3.41
CA VAL A 397 -23.37 -5.63 -2.01
C VAL A 397 -24.61 -4.75 -1.83
N ARG A 398 -25.43 -5.10 -0.85
CA ARG A 398 -26.63 -4.36 -0.48
C ARG A 398 -26.57 -3.91 0.97
N ASP A 399 -27.11 -2.74 1.26
CA ASP A 399 -27.25 -2.27 2.62
C ASP A 399 -28.46 -2.91 3.35
N GLY A 400 -28.61 -2.60 4.64
CA GLY A 400 -29.72 -3.11 5.48
C GLY A 400 -31.12 -2.72 5.01
N ARG A 401 -31.24 -1.77 4.07
CA ARG A 401 -32.50 -1.37 3.41
C ARG A 401 -32.71 -2.10 2.06
N GLY A 402 -31.78 -2.99 1.68
CA GLY A 402 -31.81 -3.69 0.41
C GLY A 402 -31.34 -2.88 -0.77
N ARG A 403 -30.84 -1.66 -0.59
CA ARG A 403 -30.31 -0.79 -1.63
C ARG A 403 -28.98 -1.37 -2.15
N HIS A 404 -28.83 -1.46 -3.47
CA HIS A 404 -27.57 -1.87 -4.10
C HIS A 404 -26.54 -0.73 -3.97
N VAL A 405 -25.54 -0.90 -3.11
CA VAL A 405 -24.49 0.10 -2.88
C VAL A 405 -23.33 -0.06 -3.86
N GLY A 406 -23.05 -1.26 -4.29
CA GLY A 406 -22.02 -1.55 -5.29
C GLY A 406 -21.84 -3.03 -5.51
N SER A 407 -20.90 -3.36 -6.38
CA SER A 407 -20.49 -4.74 -6.69
C SER A 407 -18.97 -4.82 -6.77
N PHE A 408 -18.45 -6.03 -6.74
CA PHE A 408 -17.01 -6.22 -6.89
C PHE A 408 -16.65 -7.58 -7.48
N TYR A 409 -15.51 -7.60 -8.19
CA TYR A 409 -14.84 -8.83 -8.62
C TYR A 409 -13.83 -9.24 -7.55
N ALA A 410 -13.69 -10.55 -7.32
CA ALA A 410 -12.71 -11.13 -6.40
C ALA A 410 -11.85 -12.18 -7.12
N ASP A 411 -10.56 -11.90 -7.22
CA ASP A 411 -9.55 -12.70 -7.93
C ASP A 411 -8.43 -13.08 -6.97
N TRP A 412 -8.50 -14.28 -6.39
CA TRP A 412 -7.70 -14.65 -5.24
C TRP A 412 -6.42 -15.42 -5.54
N TYR A 413 -6.33 -16.13 -6.67
CA TYR A 413 -5.26 -17.10 -6.89
C TYR A 413 -4.19 -16.61 -7.86
N PRO A 414 -2.93 -17.05 -7.68
CA PRO A 414 -1.82 -16.68 -8.55
C PRO A 414 -1.94 -17.33 -9.93
N ARG A 415 -1.48 -16.61 -10.95
CA ARG A 415 -1.33 -17.09 -12.33
C ARG A 415 -0.07 -16.47 -12.93
N GLU A 416 0.54 -17.10 -13.94
CA GLU A 416 1.69 -16.53 -14.65
C GLU A 416 1.39 -15.16 -15.29
N SER A 417 0.13 -14.96 -15.72
CA SER A 417 -0.35 -13.71 -16.31
C SER A 417 -0.81 -12.65 -15.29
N LYS A 418 -0.60 -12.88 -13.99
CA LYS A 418 -1.08 -12.01 -12.92
C LYS A 418 0.09 -11.49 -12.08
N ARG A 419 0.10 -10.18 -11.80
CA ARG A 419 1.13 -9.59 -10.94
C ARG A 419 1.05 -10.13 -9.51
N GLY A 420 2.18 -10.16 -8.80
CA GLY A 420 2.26 -10.58 -7.40
C GLY A 420 1.67 -9.55 -6.43
N GLY A 421 1.50 -9.98 -5.17
CA GLY A 421 0.92 -9.16 -4.09
C GLY A 421 -0.59 -9.28 -3.98
N ALA A 422 -1.18 -8.46 -3.12
CA ALA A 422 -2.62 -8.26 -3.04
C ALA A 422 -2.93 -6.78 -3.20
N TRP A 423 -4.10 -6.46 -3.72
CA TRP A 423 -4.54 -5.08 -3.90
C TRP A 423 -6.04 -4.98 -4.10
N MET A 424 -6.61 -3.90 -3.60
CA MET A 424 -7.92 -3.40 -4.01
C MET A 424 -7.75 -2.34 -5.10
N ASN A 425 -8.67 -2.31 -6.06
CA ASN A 425 -8.82 -1.24 -7.04
C ASN A 425 -10.30 -1.06 -7.40
N TYR A 426 -10.63 -0.11 -8.25
CA TYR A 426 -12.00 0.13 -8.69
C TYR A 426 -12.08 0.50 -10.17
N LEU A 427 -13.24 0.27 -10.75
CA LEU A 427 -13.56 0.61 -12.15
C LEU A 427 -14.57 1.76 -12.22
N ILE A 428 -15.54 1.78 -11.30
CA ILE A 428 -16.57 2.82 -11.26
C ILE A 428 -16.67 3.37 -9.84
N THR A 429 -16.42 4.67 -9.70
CA THR A 429 -16.81 5.42 -8.51
C THR A 429 -18.26 5.84 -8.66
N GLY A 430 -19.11 5.23 -7.84
CA GLY A 430 -20.52 5.54 -7.76
C GLY A 430 -20.81 6.70 -6.77
N GLY A 431 -21.98 6.68 -6.18
CA GLY A 431 -22.41 7.65 -5.19
C GLY A 431 -23.75 8.30 -5.51
N PRO A 432 -24.21 9.24 -4.67
CA PRO A 432 -25.43 9.98 -4.89
C PRO A 432 -25.28 10.91 -6.11
N ARG A 433 -26.41 11.19 -6.78
CA ARG A 433 -26.52 12.21 -7.82
C ARG A 433 -27.37 13.37 -7.36
N ALA A 434 -27.18 14.53 -8.00
CA ALA A 434 -27.96 15.72 -7.72
C ALA A 434 -29.49 15.56 -7.90
N ASP A 435 -29.91 14.62 -8.77
CA ASP A 435 -31.32 14.28 -9.00
C ASP A 435 -31.90 13.33 -7.94
N GLY A 436 -31.13 12.97 -6.92
CA GLY A 436 -31.52 12.02 -5.86
C GLY A 436 -31.37 10.55 -6.25
N SER A 437 -30.98 10.24 -7.48
CA SER A 437 -30.62 8.88 -7.89
C SER A 437 -29.23 8.50 -7.36
N ARG A 438 -28.85 7.22 -7.54
CA ARG A 438 -27.55 6.71 -7.14
C ARG A 438 -26.93 5.84 -8.23
N VAL A 439 -25.63 5.95 -8.41
CA VAL A 439 -24.83 5.02 -9.18
C VAL A 439 -24.17 4.05 -8.19
N PRO A 440 -24.31 2.73 -8.39
CA PRO A 440 -23.55 1.77 -7.59
C PRO A 440 -22.05 1.86 -7.91
N HIS A 441 -21.22 1.55 -6.92
CA HIS A 441 -19.77 1.43 -7.09
C HIS A 441 -19.40 0.08 -7.74
N LEU A 442 -18.26 0.03 -8.45
CA LEU A 442 -17.70 -1.23 -8.97
C LEU A 442 -16.23 -1.34 -8.56
N GLY A 443 -15.96 -2.25 -7.63
CA GLY A 443 -14.64 -2.51 -7.08
C GLY A 443 -14.00 -3.80 -7.56
N LEU A 444 -12.74 -3.98 -7.21
CA LEU A 444 -11.90 -5.12 -7.54
C LEU A 444 -11.09 -5.51 -6.30
N MET A 445 -11.07 -6.79 -5.95
CA MET A 445 -10.13 -7.36 -4.97
C MET A 445 -9.28 -8.41 -5.65
N CYS A 446 -7.97 -8.27 -5.58
CA CYS A 446 -7.03 -9.21 -6.18
C CYS A 446 -6.01 -9.68 -5.13
N GLY A 447 -5.65 -10.95 -5.19
CA GLY A 447 -4.66 -11.54 -4.30
C GLY A 447 -3.87 -12.65 -4.98
N ASN A 448 -2.90 -13.20 -4.25
CA ASN A 448 -2.11 -14.35 -4.67
C ASN A 448 -2.06 -15.35 -3.52
N MET A 449 -3.24 -15.74 -3.04
CA MET A 449 -3.42 -16.66 -1.93
C MET A 449 -3.01 -18.08 -2.30
N THR A 450 -2.70 -18.90 -1.31
CA THR A 450 -2.40 -20.32 -1.52
C THR A 450 -3.55 -21.00 -2.28
N PRO A 451 -3.32 -21.53 -3.49
CA PRO A 451 -4.36 -22.13 -4.30
C PRO A 451 -4.79 -23.50 -3.78
N PRO A 452 -5.93 -24.03 -4.21
CA PRO A 452 -6.29 -25.42 -3.94
C PRO A 452 -5.24 -26.38 -4.50
N SER A 453 -5.06 -27.52 -3.85
CA SER A 453 -4.21 -28.62 -4.31
C SER A 453 -5.04 -29.88 -4.51
N GLU A 454 -4.46 -30.90 -5.16
CA GLU A 454 -5.17 -32.15 -5.44
C GLU A 454 -5.87 -32.72 -4.20
N GLY A 455 -7.20 -32.79 -4.25
CA GLY A 455 -8.05 -33.32 -3.17
C GLY A 455 -8.21 -32.44 -1.93
N LYS A 456 -7.64 -31.21 -1.92
CA LYS A 456 -7.76 -30.28 -0.79
C LYS A 456 -8.22 -28.88 -1.25
N PRO A 457 -9.10 -28.22 -0.47
CA PRO A 457 -9.46 -26.82 -0.74
C PRO A 457 -8.24 -25.90 -0.59
N ALA A 458 -8.35 -24.66 -1.02
CA ALA A 458 -7.36 -23.63 -0.71
C ALA A 458 -7.32 -23.43 0.82
N LEU A 459 -6.18 -23.72 1.43
CA LEU A 459 -5.95 -23.59 2.88
C LEU A 459 -4.98 -22.43 3.13
N LEU A 460 -5.47 -21.36 3.72
CA LEU A 460 -4.74 -20.11 3.91
C LEU A 460 -3.81 -20.17 5.13
N LYS A 461 -2.74 -19.40 5.09
CA LYS A 461 -2.01 -18.97 6.31
C LYS A 461 -2.82 -17.91 7.04
N HIS A 462 -2.59 -17.75 8.34
CA HIS A 462 -3.23 -16.67 9.10
C HIS A 462 -2.96 -15.29 8.49
N ARG A 463 -1.72 -15.02 8.04
CA ARG A 463 -1.38 -13.78 7.35
C ARG A 463 -2.16 -13.57 6.03
N GLU A 464 -2.47 -14.64 5.30
CA GLU A 464 -3.30 -14.53 4.09
C GLU A 464 -4.75 -14.16 4.46
N VAL A 465 -5.25 -14.66 5.61
CA VAL A 465 -6.56 -14.23 6.15
C VAL A 465 -6.54 -12.73 6.48
N GLU A 466 -5.52 -12.25 7.18
CA GLU A 466 -5.35 -10.81 7.45
C GLU A 466 -5.36 -10.00 6.16
N THR A 467 -4.65 -10.45 5.12
CA THR A 467 -4.61 -9.77 3.81
C THR A 467 -5.99 -9.70 3.16
N VAL A 468 -6.78 -10.78 3.21
CA VAL A 468 -8.16 -10.78 2.69
C VAL A 468 -9.03 -9.75 3.42
N PHE A 469 -8.91 -9.65 4.73
CA PHE A 469 -9.64 -8.67 5.55
C PHE A 469 -9.18 -7.24 5.24
N HIS A 470 -7.89 -7.04 5.06
CA HIS A 470 -7.28 -5.75 4.68
C HIS A 470 -7.85 -5.23 3.36
N GLU A 471 -7.76 -6.02 2.30
CA GLU A 471 -8.26 -5.61 0.97
C GLU A 471 -9.78 -5.37 1.00
N PHE A 472 -10.51 -6.15 1.80
CA PHE A 472 -11.94 -5.93 2.00
C PHE A 472 -12.23 -4.61 2.73
N GLY A 473 -11.36 -4.15 3.63
CA GLY A 473 -11.47 -2.85 4.27
C GLY A 473 -11.36 -1.68 3.29
N HIS A 474 -10.41 -1.74 2.35
CA HIS A 474 -10.34 -0.79 1.23
C HIS A 474 -11.59 -0.86 0.35
N LEU A 475 -12.07 -2.07 0.06
CA LEU A 475 -13.28 -2.27 -0.71
C LEU A 475 -14.50 -1.64 -0.02
N LEU A 476 -14.67 -1.85 1.28
CA LEU A 476 -15.74 -1.21 2.07
C LEU A 476 -15.66 0.31 1.99
N HIS A 477 -14.47 0.89 2.11
CA HIS A 477 -14.24 2.32 1.98
C HIS A 477 -14.68 2.86 0.62
N HIS A 478 -14.45 2.09 -0.45
CA HIS A 478 -14.91 2.46 -1.80
C HIS A 478 -16.42 2.30 -1.95
N LEU A 479 -16.96 1.09 -1.63
CA LEU A 479 -18.36 0.75 -1.90
C LEU A 479 -19.37 1.56 -1.06
N LEU A 480 -18.97 1.98 0.15
CA LEU A 480 -19.81 2.73 1.08
C LEU A 480 -19.66 4.24 0.93
N GLY A 481 -18.86 4.72 0.00
CA GLY A 481 -18.67 6.13 -0.28
C GLY A 481 -19.99 6.82 -0.69
N GLU A 482 -20.34 7.91 -0.02
CA GLU A 482 -21.60 8.67 -0.23
C GLU A 482 -21.32 10.12 -0.67
N VAL A 483 -20.17 10.37 -1.31
CA VAL A 483 -19.76 11.70 -1.75
C VAL A 483 -20.19 11.93 -3.20
N GLU A 484 -20.81 13.06 -3.48
CA GLU A 484 -21.29 13.44 -4.82
C GLU A 484 -20.14 13.66 -5.81
N ILE A 485 -19.02 14.21 -5.35
CA ILE A 485 -17.83 14.47 -6.16
C ILE A 485 -16.97 13.21 -6.18
N LYS A 486 -16.83 12.59 -7.34
CA LYS A 486 -16.15 11.29 -7.51
C LYS A 486 -14.67 11.31 -7.11
N SER A 487 -13.97 12.38 -7.48
CA SER A 487 -12.54 12.56 -7.14
C SER A 487 -12.28 12.71 -5.64
N LEU A 488 -13.31 12.94 -4.84
CA LEU A 488 -13.25 13.03 -3.38
C LEU A 488 -13.98 11.86 -2.69
N ASN A 489 -14.44 10.85 -3.43
CA ASN A 489 -15.26 9.76 -2.90
C ASN A 489 -14.43 8.48 -2.64
N GLY A 490 -14.90 7.65 -1.72
CA GLY A 490 -14.31 6.35 -1.39
C GLY A 490 -12.86 6.49 -0.92
N VAL A 491 -11.96 5.72 -1.55
CA VAL A 491 -10.52 5.67 -1.18
C VAL A 491 -9.70 6.88 -1.63
N ASN A 492 -10.31 7.88 -2.28
CA ASN A 492 -9.63 9.11 -2.71
C ASN A 492 -9.44 10.08 -1.52
N VAL A 493 -8.65 9.69 -0.55
CA VAL A 493 -8.40 10.39 0.72
C VAL A 493 -6.92 10.69 0.91
N ALA A 494 -6.56 11.40 1.98
CA ALA A 494 -5.17 11.63 2.33
C ALA A 494 -4.42 10.30 2.52
N TRP A 495 -3.17 10.24 2.03
CA TRP A 495 -2.34 9.04 2.01
C TRP A 495 -2.11 8.42 3.40
N ASP A 496 -1.98 9.25 4.44
CA ASP A 496 -1.79 8.82 5.82
C ASP A 496 -3.11 8.48 6.55
N PHE A 497 -4.22 8.43 5.81
CA PHE A 497 -5.54 8.02 6.29
C PHE A 497 -6.10 6.80 5.55
N VAL A 498 -5.67 6.56 4.32
CA VAL A 498 -6.25 5.54 3.42
C VAL A 498 -6.18 4.13 4.00
N GLU A 499 -5.19 3.84 4.86
CA GLU A 499 -5.00 2.53 5.47
C GLU A 499 -5.84 2.32 6.76
N LEU A 500 -6.51 3.33 7.29
CA LEU A 500 -7.38 3.13 8.46
C LEU A 500 -8.50 2.11 8.19
N PRO A 501 -9.27 2.19 7.09
CA PRO A 501 -10.34 1.22 6.80
C PRO A 501 -9.83 -0.19 6.49
N SER A 502 -8.63 -0.34 5.95
CA SER A 502 -8.04 -1.64 5.65
C SER A 502 -7.45 -2.29 6.90
N GLN A 503 -6.60 -1.59 7.63
CA GLN A 503 -5.92 -2.12 8.83
C GLN A 503 -6.89 -2.39 9.98
N ILE A 504 -7.97 -1.63 10.13
CA ILE A 504 -8.95 -1.91 11.19
C ILE A 504 -9.60 -3.28 10.99
N MET A 505 -9.83 -3.70 9.74
CA MET A 505 -10.42 -5.00 9.44
C MET A 505 -9.52 -6.17 9.85
N GLU A 506 -8.20 -6.02 9.78
CA GLU A 506 -7.24 -7.04 10.20
C GLU A 506 -7.42 -7.45 11.66
N ASN A 507 -7.85 -6.51 12.52
CA ASN A 507 -8.03 -6.80 13.95
C ASN A 507 -9.03 -7.93 14.21
N TRP A 508 -10.09 -8.06 13.40
CA TRP A 508 -11.05 -9.15 13.52
C TRP A 508 -10.45 -10.54 13.27
N ALA A 509 -9.36 -10.64 12.48
CA ALA A 509 -8.66 -11.90 12.28
C ALA A 509 -7.91 -12.41 13.53
N TRP A 510 -7.84 -11.59 14.60
CA TRP A 510 -7.21 -11.93 15.88
C TRP A 510 -8.20 -12.13 17.03
N GLU A 511 -9.47 -11.79 16.86
CA GLU A 511 -10.47 -11.90 17.93
C GLU A 511 -11.13 -13.29 17.89
N ARG A 512 -11.20 -13.96 19.05
CA ARG A 512 -11.74 -15.32 19.17
C ARG A 512 -13.14 -15.44 18.58
N GLU A 513 -14.03 -14.51 18.97
CA GLU A 513 -15.41 -14.49 18.51
C GLU A 513 -15.53 -14.35 16.99
N SER A 514 -14.63 -13.64 16.36
CA SER A 514 -14.58 -13.48 14.91
C SER A 514 -14.03 -14.73 14.22
N LEU A 515 -12.93 -15.29 14.74
CA LEU A 515 -12.37 -16.55 14.24
C LEU A 515 -13.41 -17.69 14.29
N ASP A 516 -14.25 -17.74 15.30
CA ASP A 516 -15.30 -18.76 15.44
C ASP A 516 -16.36 -18.70 14.32
N LEU A 517 -16.46 -17.63 13.53
CA LEU A 517 -17.32 -17.55 12.34
C LEU A 517 -16.79 -18.43 11.19
N PHE A 518 -15.48 -18.47 11.00
CA PHE A 518 -14.89 -19.04 9.78
C PHE A 518 -13.74 -20.03 10.02
N ALA A 519 -13.05 -19.94 11.14
CA ALA A 519 -11.87 -20.76 11.42
C ALA A 519 -12.28 -22.17 11.86
N ARG A 520 -12.60 -23.02 10.88
CA ARG A 520 -13.08 -24.38 11.05
C ARG A 520 -12.22 -25.36 10.26
N HIS A 521 -11.76 -26.42 10.92
CA HIS A 521 -10.96 -27.47 10.27
C HIS A 521 -11.66 -28.01 9.02
N HIS A 522 -10.97 -28.05 7.90
CA HIS A 522 -11.57 -28.34 6.59
C HIS A 522 -12.20 -29.74 6.48
N GLU A 523 -11.70 -30.73 7.22
CA GLU A 523 -12.22 -32.10 7.24
C GLU A 523 -13.26 -32.31 8.36
N THR A 524 -12.96 -31.87 9.59
CA THR A 524 -13.76 -32.20 10.78
C THR A 524 -14.79 -31.14 11.12
N GLY A 525 -14.66 -29.92 10.64
CA GLY A 525 -15.50 -28.77 11.01
C GLY A 525 -15.22 -28.21 12.41
N ALA A 526 -14.25 -28.78 13.15
CA ALA A 526 -13.90 -28.31 14.49
C ALA A 526 -13.34 -26.88 14.49
N ALA A 527 -13.64 -26.11 15.54
CA ALA A 527 -13.03 -24.80 15.77
C ALA A 527 -11.54 -24.94 16.13
N ILE A 528 -10.78 -23.85 16.02
CA ILE A 528 -9.41 -23.81 16.52
C ILE A 528 -9.41 -24.14 18.02
N PRO A 529 -8.63 -25.16 18.48
CA PRO A 529 -8.49 -25.47 19.90
C PRO A 529 -7.99 -24.26 20.69
N GLU A 530 -8.49 -24.08 21.90
CA GLU A 530 -8.12 -22.96 22.76
C GLU A 530 -6.61 -22.87 22.99
N GLU A 531 -5.94 -24.02 23.17
CA GLU A 531 -4.47 -24.06 23.32
C GLU A 531 -3.75 -23.47 22.10
N ILE A 532 -4.19 -23.78 20.88
CA ILE A 532 -3.60 -23.24 19.64
C ILE A 532 -3.88 -21.76 19.53
N PHE A 533 -5.09 -21.31 19.87
CA PHE A 533 -5.43 -19.88 19.86
C PHE A 533 -4.58 -19.08 20.86
N LEU A 534 -4.36 -19.61 22.06
CA LEU A 534 -3.51 -18.98 23.08
C LEU A 534 -2.03 -18.89 22.61
N LYS A 535 -1.51 -19.95 21.96
CA LYS A 535 -0.16 -19.92 21.37
C LYS A 535 -0.06 -18.89 20.23
N LEU A 536 -1.06 -18.81 19.36
CA LEU A 536 -1.12 -17.81 18.28
C LEU A 536 -1.07 -16.38 18.86
N THR A 537 -1.94 -16.10 19.83
CA THR A 537 -2.03 -14.76 20.45
C THR A 537 -0.78 -14.40 21.27
N ALA A 538 -0.17 -15.37 21.95
CA ALA A 538 1.08 -15.18 22.68
C ALA A 538 2.25 -14.87 21.74
N ALA A 539 2.29 -15.50 20.56
CA ALA A 539 3.34 -15.26 19.57
C ALA A 539 3.15 -13.94 18.80
N LYS A 540 1.96 -13.33 18.81
CA LYS A 540 1.62 -12.11 18.06
C LYS A 540 2.63 -10.98 18.26
N ASN A 541 3.01 -10.73 19.51
CA ASN A 541 3.86 -9.61 19.89
C ASN A 541 5.33 -10.01 20.09
N PHE A 542 5.74 -11.16 19.55
CA PHE A 542 7.12 -11.60 19.63
C PHE A 542 8.04 -10.60 18.92
N ARG A 543 8.97 -10.00 19.70
CA ARG A 543 9.91 -8.99 19.24
C ARG A 543 9.25 -7.79 18.51
N SER A 544 8.08 -7.42 18.95
CA SER A 544 7.32 -6.30 18.39
C SER A 544 8.03 -4.95 18.54
N ALA A 545 8.82 -4.77 19.62
CA ALA A 545 9.64 -3.56 19.80
C ALA A 545 10.75 -3.45 18.75
N CYS A 546 11.43 -4.56 18.42
CA CYS A 546 12.41 -4.59 17.33
C CYS A 546 11.77 -4.28 15.98
N GLY A 547 10.58 -4.82 15.70
CA GLY A 547 9.81 -4.52 14.50
C GLY A 547 9.41 -3.04 14.43
N THR A 548 8.88 -2.50 15.53
CA THR A 548 8.48 -1.08 15.64
C THR A 548 9.67 -0.15 15.45
N MET A 549 10.78 -0.39 16.12
CA MET A 549 11.99 0.45 16.02
C MET A 549 12.59 0.41 14.61
N ARG A 550 12.51 -0.72 13.90
CA ARG A 550 12.90 -0.80 12.50
C ARG A 550 12.05 0.12 11.63
N GLN A 551 10.73 0.14 11.81
CA GLN A 551 9.82 1.03 11.06
C GLN A 551 10.08 2.51 11.41
N VAL A 552 10.32 2.81 12.69
CA VAL A 552 10.71 4.15 13.13
C VAL A 552 12.03 4.59 12.50
N ALA A 553 13.03 3.70 12.41
CA ALA A 553 14.29 4.01 11.73
C ALA A 553 14.10 4.38 10.26
N LEU A 554 13.29 3.62 9.53
CA LEU A 554 12.99 3.88 8.12
C LEU A 554 12.25 5.22 7.92
N ALA A 555 11.24 5.47 8.74
CA ALA A 555 10.44 6.70 8.68
C ALA A 555 11.26 7.96 9.10
N LYS A 556 12.06 7.85 10.15
CA LYS A 556 12.94 8.95 10.58
C LYS A 556 14.02 9.25 9.53
N MET A 557 14.63 8.22 8.96
CA MET A 557 15.61 8.38 7.89
C MET A 557 15.00 9.12 6.69
N ASP A 558 13.82 8.71 6.25
CA ASP A 558 13.08 9.38 5.19
C ASP A 558 12.79 10.85 5.50
N LEU A 559 12.17 11.13 6.64
CA LEU A 559 11.82 12.50 7.04
C LEU A 559 13.06 13.39 7.20
N LEU A 560 14.11 12.92 7.89
CA LEU A 560 15.32 13.69 8.12
C LEU A 560 16.05 14.04 6.82
N MET A 561 16.15 13.09 5.87
CA MET A 561 16.74 13.34 4.55
C MET A 561 16.00 14.42 3.76
N HIS A 562 14.67 14.47 3.87
CA HIS A 562 13.83 15.41 3.14
C HIS A 562 13.59 16.75 3.89
N MET A 563 13.89 16.81 5.18
CA MET A 563 13.84 18.04 5.99
C MET A 563 15.22 18.72 6.13
N ARG A 564 16.28 17.92 6.18
CA ARG A 564 17.66 18.39 6.40
C ARG A 564 18.56 18.05 5.21
N THR A 565 18.06 18.27 4.02
CA THR A 565 18.68 17.83 2.76
C THR A 565 20.16 18.23 2.65
N ALA A 566 20.55 19.42 3.12
CA ALA A 566 21.93 19.89 3.08
C ALA A 566 22.92 19.01 3.88
N GLU A 567 22.43 18.26 4.87
CA GLU A 567 23.27 17.35 5.66
C GLU A 567 23.58 16.04 4.92
N PHE A 568 22.79 15.68 3.89
CA PHE A 568 22.88 14.40 3.19
C PHE A 568 23.28 14.53 1.72
N ALA A 569 22.85 15.58 1.04
CA ALA A 569 22.96 15.69 -0.43
C ALA A 569 24.39 15.89 -0.93
N GLY A 570 25.27 16.48 -0.12
CA GLY A 570 26.68 16.72 -0.47
C GLY A 570 27.68 15.73 0.11
N GLU A 571 27.20 14.70 0.81
CA GLU A 571 28.05 13.78 1.55
C GLU A 571 28.54 12.61 0.68
N ALA A 572 29.86 12.39 0.72
CA ALA A 572 30.46 11.20 0.11
C ALA A 572 30.04 9.91 0.86
N ASP A 573 29.76 10.01 2.17
CA ASP A 573 29.30 8.91 3.00
C ASP A 573 27.83 9.09 3.46
N VAL A 574 26.91 8.99 2.51
CA VAL A 574 25.47 9.04 2.79
C VAL A 574 25.02 7.92 3.73
N GLU A 575 25.69 6.75 3.68
CA GLU A 575 25.40 5.61 4.56
C GLU A 575 25.74 5.92 6.01
N GLY A 576 26.93 6.46 6.28
CA GLY A 576 27.35 6.84 7.64
C GLY A 576 26.44 7.92 8.24
N LYS A 577 26.03 8.91 7.44
CA LYS A 577 25.09 9.95 7.86
C LYS A 577 23.70 9.40 8.14
N ALA A 578 23.17 8.54 7.26
CA ALA A 578 21.87 7.89 7.45
C ALA A 578 21.86 7.05 8.73
N ARG A 579 22.93 6.27 8.95
CA ARG A 579 23.09 5.47 10.17
C ARG A 579 23.13 6.33 11.42
N ALA A 580 23.93 7.40 11.42
CA ALA A 580 24.05 8.30 12.58
C ALA A 580 22.68 8.93 12.93
N ALA A 581 21.89 9.30 11.93
CA ALA A 581 20.58 9.91 12.10
C ALA A 581 19.56 8.99 12.80
N VAL A 582 19.69 7.67 12.66
CA VAL A 582 18.75 6.68 13.22
C VAL A 582 19.41 5.65 14.16
N ALA A 583 20.62 5.92 14.63
CA ALA A 583 21.42 4.97 15.42
C ALA A 583 20.67 4.37 16.62
N ASN A 584 19.85 5.16 17.30
CA ASN A 584 19.05 4.73 18.44
C ASN A 584 17.96 3.70 18.10
N CYS A 585 17.58 3.60 16.83
CA CYS A 585 16.52 2.73 16.35
C CYS A 585 17.04 1.44 15.69
N LEU A 586 18.37 1.33 15.52
CA LEU A 586 19.00 0.15 14.90
C LEU A 586 19.34 -0.90 15.96
N ALA A 587 19.08 -2.16 15.66
CA ALA A 587 19.56 -3.26 16.50
C ALA A 587 21.08 -3.23 16.59
N PRO A 588 21.65 -3.31 17.81
CA PRO A 588 23.10 -3.31 17.98
C PRO A 588 23.69 -4.61 17.44
N THR A 589 24.54 -4.52 16.43
CA THR A 589 25.23 -5.68 15.83
C THR A 589 26.73 -5.47 15.74
N GLU A 590 27.48 -6.57 15.72
CA GLU A 590 28.93 -6.58 15.51
C GLU A 590 29.28 -7.57 14.37
N PRO A 591 29.79 -7.09 13.21
CA PRO A 591 29.99 -5.68 12.83
C PRO A 591 28.65 -4.93 12.70
N ALA A 592 28.72 -3.60 12.78
CA ALA A 592 27.51 -2.79 12.59
C ALA A 592 26.90 -2.98 11.19
N ALA A 593 25.59 -3.28 11.12
CA ALA A 593 24.89 -3.46 9.86
C ALA A 593 24.74 -2.13 9.07
N PRO A 594 24.84 -2.10 7.73
CA PRO A 594 24.48 -0.94 6.95
C PRO A 594 22.96 -0.67 7.02
N THR A 595 22.59 0.58 6.77
CA THR A 595 21.18 0.94 6.58
C THR A 595 20.68 0.47 5.22
N VAL A 596 19.40 0.70 4.93
CA VAL A 596 18.84 0.38 3.61
C VAL A 596 18.95 1.52 2.60
N VAL A 597 19.58 2.65 2.94
CA VAL A 597 19.51 3.89 2.17
C VAL A 597 19.86 3.72 0.69
N LYS A 598 20.84 2.88 0.36
CA LYS A 598 21.30 2.64 -1.00
C LYS A 598 20.38 1.73 -1.84
N LYS A 599 19.42 1.07 -1.19
CA LYS A 599 18.40 0.20 -1.81
C LYS A 599 16.97 0.49 -1.33
N PHE A 600 16.75 1.69 -0.79
CA PHE A 600 15.46 2.11 -0.27
C PHE A 600 14.54 2.61 -1.39
N THR A 601 14.07 1.68 -2.21
CA THR A 601 13.24 1.95 -3.39
C THR A 601 11.95 2.70 -3.06
N HIS A 602 11.33 2.47 -1.89
CA HIS A 602 10.15 3.21 -1.45
C HIS A 602 10.27 4.71 -1.58
N ILE A 603 11.46 5.26 -1.26
CA ILE A 603 11.65 6.72 -1.23
C ILE A 603 12.51 7.25 -2.38
N PHE A 604 13.18 6.39 -3.16
CA PHE A 604 14.11 6.84 -4.21
C PHE A 604 13.82 6.31 -5.61
N SER A 605 12.83 5.42 -5.81
CA SER A 605 12.51 4.87 -7.13
C SER A 605 11.43 5.63 -7.89
N ASP A 606 10.93 6.73 -7.34
CA ASP A 606 9.90 7.57 -7.94
C ASP A 606 10.18 9.05 -7.63
N PRO A 607 9.80 10.01 -8.49
CA PRO A 607 9.98 11.44 -8.21
C PRO A 607 9.38 11.93 -6.90
N VAL A 608 8.29 11.33 -6.45
CA VAL A 608 7.65 11.56 -5.15
C VAL A 608 7.49 10.25 -4.39
N GLY A 609 6.65 9.32 -4.87
CA GLY A 609 6.37 8.04 -4.25
C GLY A 609 6.09 8.15 -2.74
N TYR A 610 6.79 7.34 -1.95
CA TYR A 610 6.77 7.39 -0.48
C TYR A 610 7.73 8.41 0.15
N ALA A 611 8.41 9.25 -0.66
CA ALA A 611 9.36 10.23 -0.13
C ALA A 611 8.69 11.21 0.85
N ALA A 612 9.29 11.38 2.01
CA ALA A 612 8.74 12.07 3.18
C ALA A 612 7.38 11.48 3.66
N GLY A 613 7.03 10.28 3.21
CA GLY A 613 5.74 9.64 3.44
C GLY A 613 5.80 8.28 4.13
N TYR A 614 6.98 7.75 4.42
CA TYR A 614 7.12 6.40 4.99
C TYR A 614 6.52 6.28 6.41
N TYR A 615 6.44 7.38 7.15
CA TYR A 615 5.80 7.44 8.47
C TYR A 615 4.32 7.00 8.45
N SER A 616 3.64 7.11 7.30
CA SER A 616 2.21 6.85 7.16
C SER A 616 1.81 5.42 7.55
N TYR A 617 2.69 4.44 7.39
CA TYR A 617 2.43 3.07 7.85
C TYR A 617 2.16 3.01 9.36
N LYS A 618 3.01 3.64 10.17
CA LYS A 618 2.80 3.68 11.62
C LYS A 618 1.72 4.67 12.06
N TRP A 619 1.54 5.73 11.28
CA TRP A 619 0.46 6.68 11.51
C TRP A 619 -0.92 6.01 11.39
N ALA A 620 -1.14 5.27 10.31
CA ALA A 620 -2.37 4.55 10.08
C ALA A 620 -2.60 3.42 11.10
N GLU A 621 -1.55 2.70 11.52
CA GLU A 621 -1.63 1.72 12.59
C GLU A 621 -2.08 2.32 13.94
N VAL A 622 -1.76 3.58 14.22
CA VAL A 622 -2.30 4.27 15.41
C VAL A 622 -3.79 4.53 15.24
N LEU A 623 -4.21 5.00 14.07
CA LEU A 623 -5.61 5.27 13.80
C LEU A 623 -6.47 4.00 13.93
N ASP A 624 -6.02 2.89 13.32
CA ASP A 624 -6.77 1.63 13.36
C ASP A 624 -6.81 1.02 14.76
N ALA A 625 -5.65 0.98 15.46
CA ALA A 625 -5.58 0.44 16.81
C ALA A 625 -6.49 1.20 17.77
N ASP A 626 -6.49 2.52 17.67
CA ASP A 626 -7.29 3.38 18.51
C ASP A 626 -8.79 3.27 18.17
N ALA A 627 -9.16 3.29 16.90
CA ALA A 627 -10.54 3.11 16.45
C ALA A 627 -11.09 1.75 16.87
N PHE A 628 -10.28 0.67 16.80
CA PHE A 628 -10.72 -0.67 17.21
C PHE A 628 -10.93 -0.80 18.72
N THR A 629 -10.32 0.03 19.58
CA THR A 629 -10.59 0.05 21.01
C THR A 629 -12.07 0.30 21.32
N ARG A 630 -12.75 1.05 20.46
CA ARG A 630 -14.17 1.30 20.61
C ARG A 630 -15.00 0.04 20.38
N PHE A 631 -14.67 -0.76 19.34
CA PHE A 631 -15.29 -2.05 19.10
C PHE A 631 -14.99 -3.04 20.23
N LYS A 632 -13.77 -3.07 20.76
CA LYS A 632 -13.43 -3.91 21.92
C LYS A 632 -14.26 -3.56 23.16
N ARG A 633 -14.44 -2.29 23.44
CA ARG A 633 -15.18 -1.81 24.61
C ARG A 633 -16.69 -2.02 24.49
N GLU A 634 -17.26 -1.83 23.29
CA GLU A 634 -18.70 -1.81 23.06
C GLU A 634 -19.23 -3.10 22.41
N GLY A 635 -18.34 -4.04 22.09
CA GLY A 635 -18.61 -5.33 21.42
C GLY A 635 -18.11 -5.34 19.97
N ILE A 636 -17.30 -6.35 19.62
CA ILE A 636 -16.66 -6.42 18.29
C ILE A 636 -17.66 -6.59 17.12
N PHE A 637 -18.90 -7.01 17.40
CA PHE A 637 -20.01 -7.11 16.44
C PHE A 637 -21.08 -6.05 16.67
N ASN A 638 -20.77 -4.96 17.35
CA ASN A 638 -21.76 -3.92 17.67
C ASN A 638 -22.17 -3.14 16.41
N ALA A 639 -23.37 -3.43 15.91
CA ALA A 639 -23.92 -2.82 14.70
C ALA A 639 -24.07 -1.30 14.80
N ARG A 640 -24.30 -0.74 16.01
CA ARG A 640 -24.36 0.72 16.22
C ARG A 640 -22.98 1.35 15.98
N VAL A 641 -21.92 0.78 16.55
CA VAL A 641 -20.55 1.26 16.34
C VAL A 641 -20.16 1.14 14.86
N GLY A 642 -20.54 0.03 14.21
CA GLY A 642 -20.33 -0.17 12.77
C GLY A 642 -21.05 0.87 11.93
N ALA A 643 -22.32 1.19 12.26
CA ALA A 643 -23.07 2.22 11.55
C ALA A 643 -22.43 3.61 11.72
N GLU A 644 -21.98 3.95 12.93
CA GLU A 644 -21.28 5.22 13.20
C GLU A 644 -19.93 5.26 12.47
N PHE A 645 -19.22 4.14 12.34
CA PHE A 645 -17.98 4.07 11.54
C PHE A 645 -18.26 4.28 10.04
N ILE A 646 -19.36 3.72 9.52
CA ILE A 646 -19.79 4.01 8.15
C ILE A 646 -20.09 5.50 8.00
N GLU A 647 -20.92 6.05 8.87
CA GLU A 647 -21.39 7.44 8.78
C GLU A 647 -20.24 8.46 8.88
N THR A 648 -19.28 8.22 9.78
CA THR A 648 -18.23 9.19 10.10
C THR A 648 -16.93 8.99 9.32
N ILE A 649 -16.64 7.78 8.82
CA ILE A 649 -15.39 7.43 8.15
C ILE A 649 -15.64 6.93 6.71
N LEU A 650 -16.28 5.75 6.56
CA LEU A 650 -16.30 5.05 5.27
C LEU A 650 -17.10 5.78 4.19
N SER A 651 -18.18 6.49 4.57
CA SER A 651 -19.04 7.20 3.61
C SER A 651 -18.50 8.56 3.19
N GLN A 652 -17.54 9.10 3.92
CA GLN A 652 -17.16 10.51 3.82
C GLN A 652 -16.09 10.81 2.77
N GLY A 653 -15.33 9.80 2.33
CA GLY A 653 -14.21 10.04 1.42
C GLY A 653 -13.34 11.21 1.90
N ASN A 654 -12.99 12.13 1.00
CA ASN A 654 -12.28 13.38 1.31
C ASN A 654 -13.21 14.59 1.41
N ALA A 655 -14.49 14.40 1.72
CA ALA A 655 -15.43 15.50 1.89
C ALA A 655 -15.10 16.43 3.09
N THR A 656 -14.40 15.87 4.08
CA THR A 656 -13.97 16.58 5.29
C THR A 656 -12.53 16.19 5.61
N ASP A 657 -11.81 17.04 6.36
CA ASP A 657 -10.44 16.72 6.81
C ASP A 657 -10.43 15.40 7.59
N PRO A 658 -9.53 14.45 7.27
CA PRO A 658 -9.49 13.13 7.90
C PRO A 658 -9.35 13.17 9.43
N ALA A 659 -8.64 14.14 9.99
CA ALA A 659 -8.53 14.30 11.44
C ALA A 659 -9.87 14.66 12.09
N GLU A 660 -10.70 15.42 11.38
CA GLU A 660 -12.06 15.74 11.81
C GLU A 660 -12.98 14.51 11.75
N LEU A 661 -12.86 13.69 10.67
CA LEU A 661 -13.61 12.43 10.56
C LEU A 661 -13.28 11.50 11.71
N PHE A 662 -11.99 11.35 12.03
CA PHE A 662 -11.55 10.54 13.15
C PHE A 662 -12.10 11.06 14.50
N ARG A 663 -12.04 12.38 14.73
CA ARG A 663 -12.63 12.99 15.95
C ARG A 663 -14.15 12.80 16.06
N ARG A 664 -14.87 12.82 14.94
CA ARG A 664 -16.32 12.53 14.94
C ARG A 664 -16.60 11.09 15.38
N PHE A 665 -15.78 10.13 14.97
CA PHE A 665 -15.93 8.74 15.38
C PHE A 665 -15.48 8.51 16.82
N MET A 666 -14.32 9.00 17.22
CA MET A 666 -13.69 8.71 18.52
C MET A 666 -14.03 9.72 19.62
N GLY A 667 -14.53 10.91 19.29
CA GLY A 667 -14.75 12.01 20.24
C GLY A 667 -13.46 12.74 20.66
N ARG A 668 -12.31 12.39 20.11
CA ARG A 668 -10.98 12.93 20.44
C ARG A 668 -9.96 12.70 19.30
N ASP A 669 -8.79 13.29 19.45
CA ASP A 669 -7.64 12.98 18.57
C ASP A 669 -7.13 11.54 18.78
N PRO A 670 -6.40 10.97 17.78
CA PRO A 670 -5.79 9.65 17.86
C PRO A 670 -4.85 9.51 19.07
N ASP A 671 -4.87 8.34 19.70
CA ASP A 671 -4.02 8.01 20.85
C ASP A 671 -3.03 6.89 20.50
N LEU A 672 -1.73 7.23 20.52
CA LEU A 672 -0.64 6.27 20.30
C LEU A 672 -0.64 5.12 21.30
N GLN A 673 -1.18 5.34 22.52
CA GLN A 673 -1.23 4.34 23.59
C GLN A 673 -1.96 3.06 23.13
N ALA A 674 -3.02 3.20 22.31
CA ALA A 674 -3.76 2.05 21.80
C ALA A 674 -2.88 1.10 20.97
N LEU A 675 -2.03 1.65 20.10
CA LEU A 675 -1.06 0.85 19.33
C LEU A 675 -0.01 0.20 20.23
N LEU A 676 0.51 0.95 21.18
CA LEU A 676 1.53 0.41 22.10
C LEU A 676 1.01 -0.75 22.95
N VAL A 677 -0.25 -0.66 23.43
CA VAL A 677 -0.92 -1.76 24.14
C VAL A 677 -1.10 -2.97 23.20
N ARG A 678 -1.59 -2.73 21.97
CA ARG A 678 -1.78 -3.81 20.98
C ARG A 678 -0.46 -4.54 20.66
N CYS A 679 0.64 -3.80 20.59
CA CYS A 679 1.97 -4.35 20.34
C CYS A 679 2.66 -4.91 21.58
N GLY A 680 2.03 -4.88 22.77
CA GLY A 680 2.65 -5.31 24.03
C GLY A 680 3.81 -4.42 24.49
N LEU A 681 3.86 -3.16 24.05
CA LEU A 681 4.90 -2.19 24.37
C LEU A 681 4.54 -1.27 25.55
N ALA A 682 3.28 -1.28 25.95
CA ALA A 682 2.76 -0.61 27.13
C ALA A 682 1.75 -1.51 27.85
N ALA A 683 1.64 -1.31 29.20
CA ALA A 683 0.67 -2.01 30.02
C ALA A 683 -0.76 -1.47 29.84
#